data_2c48fec21521dba1d8248213668e7e40
#
_entry.id   2c48fec21521dba1d8248213668e7e40
#
_cell.length_a   1.000
_cell.length_b   1.000
_cell.length_c   1.000
_cell.angle_alpha   90.00
_cell.angle_beta   90.00
_cell.angle_gamma   90.00
#
_symmetry.space_group_name_H-M   'P 1'
#
loop_
_entity.id
_entity.type
_entity.pdbx_description
1 polymer ?
#
loop_
_entity_poly.entity_id
_entity_poly.type
_entity_poly.pdbx_seq_one_letter_code
_entity_poly.pdbx_strand_id
1 'polypeptide(L)'
;MSRSPALAFVAKVATGVLVMAMAPLSGHPSGGPVVTGTYSTGGSAAWQPLPTVHLQRGAPAADATVVIDPSQVRQRYTGLGMSLDETAVSNLWKLTPENREKAIKLLVDPKNGAGLDRFRLTIGSPDVIEHLPFASYDDNLPAGVTADPELKYFSIQRDIDQHIVDTARLILKYNPRATFFASAWSAPAWMKTTNLFRGTSDGQGHQLGKLRDDDIDAFARYYVKYLQAYARQGIHIDAITMLNEPTIDVIYPGMDITWQQQQVLAKAIKREFKAAHLPTQLWVFDYNFANWKDPNPNAKNLYRIFDDPQARAASDAIAFHPYSGSPTVMRDAAAEYHLPVHLTETSDLQPDTMLSFFRLNAGSYILWAQVTDQDGGTLHWTHSRDNNIDWDEVGRTTKWPDRMVTVDTGTKTFSVRDELYQIGQIARYLDPSFTRYESSGGIAFRDHDDNWVTVVHNTNATATRFRIVLDGRSFVETVPAGAVATFRWHADVRPARHNHAPALSAVPDLTADQFTPIQVELHASDADRDHLTYYSSDAPDGVTVDPDTGRLTINAAGSGIQNFTVTVTDNTASTSIPVHLTVRPHAAALGELIEAESYAGQSGWTEGSTQFVENVPAASGGHDVGYTAAGRWLTYRVNVPAAGRYDLELRVANGSGAAAPNAVSLRDAAEKTSATVSVPDTGGWTTYQSVHAPVDLAAGDQLVKVFCETGNFNLDYLRIS
;
A
#
# COMPACT_ATOMS: atom_id res chain seq x y z
N MET A 1 61.25 -44.10 11.66
CA MET A 1 60.83 -45.36 11.01
C MET A 1 59.34 -45.22 10.71
N SER A 2 59.02 -45.44 9.46
CA SER A 2 57.72 -45.47 8.77
C SER A 2 56.73 -44.30 9.00
N ARG A 3 56.70 -43.44 8.00
CA ARG A 3 55.67 -42.45 7.69
C ARG A 3 54.54 -43.12 6.86
N SER A 4 53.33 -42.88 7.19
CA SER A 4 52.19 -43.13 6.32
C SER A 4 51.56 -41.80 5.89
N PRO A 5 51.17 -41.60 4.62
CA PRO A 5 50.59 -40.37 4.13
C PRO A 5 49.07 -40.42 4.15
N ALA A 6 48.48 -39.23 4.41
CA ALA A 6 47.05 -38.97 4.35
C ALA A 6 46.56 -38.89 2.88
N LEU A 7 45.50 -39.62 2.54
CA LEU A 7 44.78 -39.49 1.28
C LEU A 7 43.72 -38.41 1.41
N ALA A 8 43.80 -37.41 0.52
CA ALA A 8 42.75 -36.43 0.31
C ALA A 8 41.73 -37.02 -0.69
N PHE A 9 40.46 -37.09 -0.26
CA PHE A 9 39.35 -37.42 -1.14
C PHE A 9 38.83 -36.14 -1.81
N VAL A 10 38.96 -36.03 -3.10
CA VAL A 10 38.31 -35.01 -3.94
C VAL A 10 37.02 -35.62 -4.50
N ALA A 11 35.90 -35.15 -4.04
CA ALA A 11 34.60 -35.51 -4.62
C ALA A 11 34.34 -34.64 -5.86
N LYS A 12 34.37 -35.29 -7.02
CA LYS A 12 33.84 -34.70 -8.27
C LYS A 12 32.31 -34.80 -8.27
N VAL A 13 31.63 -33.69 -8.25
CA VAL A 13 30.19 -33.62 -8.55
C VAL A 13 30.04 -33.57 -10.08
N ALA A 14 29.50 -34.61 -10.65
CA ALA A 14 29.13 -34.68 -12.06
C ALA A 14 27.73 -34.13 -12.24
N THR A 15 27.60 -33.01 -12.91
CA THR A 15 26.31 -32.47 -13.41
C THR A 15 25.90 -33.24 -14.65
N GLY A 16 24.98 -34.19 -14.48
CA GLY A 16 24.30 -34.85 -15.57
C GLY A 16 23.03 -34.09 -15.95
N VAL A 17 23.06 -33.40 -17.10
CA VAL A 17 21.85 -32.87 -17.73
C VAL A 17 21.16 -34.03 -18.43
N LEU A 18 20.02 -34.49 -17.86
CA LEU A 18 19.16 -35.47 -18.50
C LEU A 18 18.16 -34.75 -19.40
N VAL A 19 18.43 -34.70 -20.71
CA VAL A 19 17.46 -34.30 -21.72
C VAL A 19 16.54 -35.51 -21.97
N MET A 20 15.34 -35.50 -21.37
CA MET A 20 14.29 -36.44 -21.77
C MET A 20 13.58 -35.94 -23.02
N ALA A 21 13.78 -36.65 -24.12
CA ALA A 21 12.95 -36.51 -25.33
C ALA A 21 11.53 -37.01 -25.00
N MET A 22 10.54 -36.12 -25.04
CA MET A 22 9.13 -36.52 -24.96
C MET A 22 8.67 -37.13 -26.26
N ALA A 23 8.29 -38.40 -26.20
CA ALA A 23 7.48 -39.05 -27.23
C ALA A 23 6.04 -38.53 -27.14
N PRO A 24 5.29 -38.39 -28.26
CA PRO A 24 3.91 -37.96 -28.21
C PRO A 24 3.01 -39.06 -27.65
N LEU A 25 2.56 -38.88 -26.42
CA LEU A 25 1.48 -39.68 -25.83
C LEU A 25 0.14 -39.16 -26.35
N SER A 26 -0.42 -39.87 -27.34
CA SER A 26 -1.83 -39.80 -27.70
C SER A 26 -2.67 -40.49 -26.62
N GLY A 27 -2.99 -39.77 -25.57
CA GLY A 27 -3.98 -40.13 -24.56
C GLY A 27 -4.52 -38.87 -23.98
N HIS A 28 -5.84 -38.66 -24.00
CA HIS A 28 -6.48 -37.54 -23.31
C HIS A 28 -6.13 -37.65 -21.82
N PRO A 29 -5.40 -36.72 -21.22
CA PRO A 29 -5.14 -36.77 -19.78
C PRO A 29 -6.45 -36.52 -19.03
N SER A 30 -6.82 -37.43 -18.16
CA SER A 30 -7.98 -37.37 -17.26
C SER A 30 -7.82 -36.33 -16.13
N GLY A 31 -6.90 -35.38 -16.27
CA GLY A 31 -6.66 -34.27 -15.32
C GLY A 31 -6.95 -32.94 -15.99
N GLY A 32 -7.61 -32.01 -15.28
CA GLY A 32 -7.82 -30.64 -15.72
C GLY A 32 -6.51 -29.86 -15.92
N PRO A 33 -6.56 -28.52 -16.18
CA PRO A 33 -5.39 -27.68 -16.36
C PRO A 33 -4.34 -27.85 -15.27
N VAL A 34 -3.07 -27.94 -15.68
CA VAL A 34 -1.93 -28.05 -14.76
C VAL A 34 -1.68 -26.71 -14.09
N VAL A 35 -1.58 -26.71 -12.76
CA VAL A 35 -1.27 -25.53 -11.94
C VAL A 35 0.14 -25.70 -11.37
N THR A 36 0.97 -24.69 -11.59
CA THR A 36 2.29 -24.57 -10.99
C THR A 36 2.31 -23.41 -9.99
N GLY A 37 3.00 -23.54 -8.89
CA GLY A 37 3.11 -22.48 -7.89
C GLY A 37 4.52 -22.29 -7.36
N THR A 38 4.75 -21.10 -6.82
CA THR A 38 5.95 -20.77 -6.05
C THR A 38 5.55 -19.92 -4.86
N TYR A 39 6.40 -19.91 -3.82
CA TYR A 39 6.22 -19.05 -2.65
C TYR A 39 7.53 -18.43 -2.19
N SER A 40 7.42 -17.35 -1.41
CA SER A 40 8.54 -16.73 -0.68
C SER A 40 8.08 -16.33 0.71
N THR A 41 8.92 -16.65 1.71
CA THR A 41 8.81 -16.08 3.07
C THR A 41 9.90 -15.03 3.31
N GLY A 42 10.97 -15.05 2.50
CA GLY A 42 12.15 -14.20 2.61
C GLY A 42 13.31 -14.76 1.79
N GLY A 43 14.52 -14.26 2.02
CA GLY A 43 15.71 -14.65 1.27
C GLY A 43 16.12 -16.11 1.44
N SER A 44 15.87 -16.72 2.60
CA SER A 44 16.15 -18.13 2.87
C SER A 44 15.17 -19.08 2.17
N ALA A 45 13.99 -18.60 1.81
CA ALA A 45 12.97 -19.35 1.07
C ALA A 45 12.39 -18.48 -0.05
N ALA A 46 13.28 -17.98 -0.93
CA ALA A 46 12.93 -17.18 -2.08
C ALA A 46 12.47 -18.07 -3.24
N TRP A 47 11.30 -17.77 -3.79
CA TRP A 47 10.72 -18.38 -5.00
C TRP A 47 10.76 -19.92 -5.02
N GLN A 48 10.51 -20.53 -3.86
CA GLN A 48 10.50 -21.98 -3.70
C GLN A 48 9.30 -22.57 -4.46
N PRO A 49 9.48 -23.71 -5.17
CA PRO A 49 8.40 -24.35 -5.89
C PRO A 49 7.39 -24.97 -4.90
N LEU A 50 6.13 -24.87 -5.26
CA LEU A 50 5.04 -25.63 -4.66
C LEU A 50 4.78 -26.91 -5.49
N PRO A 51 4.13 -27.94 -4.93
CA PRO A 51 3.69 -29.09 -5.67
C PRO A 51 2.85 -28.71 -6.91
N THR A 52 2.98 -29.48 -7.96
CA THR A 52 2.12 -29.31 -9.15
C THR A 52 0.78 -29.98 -8.87
N VAL A 53 -0.31 -29.24 -9.06
CA VAL A 53 -1.69 -29.72 -8.89
C VAL A 53 -2.51 -29.50 -10.15
N HIS A 54 -3.78 -29.92 -10.15
CA HIS A 54 -4.67 -29.77 -11.28
C HIS A 54 -5.93 -29.00 -10.89
N LEU A 55 -6.37 -28.08 -11.76
CA LEU A 55 -7.66 -27.41 -11.64
C LEU A 55 -8.76 -28.40 -12.07
N GLN A 56 -9.60 -28.83 -11.14
CA GLN A 56 -10.59 -29.88 -11.36
C GLN A 56 -11.92 -29.58 -10.69
N ARG A 57 -13.00 -30.24 -11.11
CA ARG A 57 -14.30 -30.12 -10.45
C ARG A 57 -14.23 -30.71 -9.05
N GLY A 58 -14.95 -30.08 -8.13
CA GLY A 58 -15.08 -30.51 -6.74
C GLY A 58 -14.77 -29.40 -5.74
N ALA A 59 -15.15 -29.63 -4.50
CA ALA A 59 -15.01 -28.70 -3.38
C ALA A 59 -14.10 -29.33 -2.29
N PRO A 60 -12.78 -29.48 -2.51
CA PRO A 60 -11.90 -30.02 -1.49
C PRO A 60 -11.84 -29.09 -0.27
N ALA A 61 -11.76 -29.66 0.92
CA ALA A 61 -11.68 -28.91 2.16
C ALA A 61 -10.44 -28.00 2.17
N ALA A 62 -10.58 -26.78 2.65
CA ALA A 62 -9.53 -25.77 2.76
C ALA A 62 -9.79 -24.87 3.97
N ASP A 63 -8.76 -24.12 4.39
CA ASP A 63 -8.82 -23.19 5.51
C ASP A 63 -9.20 -21.78 5.04
N ALA A 64 -8.86 -21.48 3.79
CA ALA A 64 -9.19 -20.22 3.12
C ALA A 64 -9.59 -20.47 1.67
N THR A 65 -10.46 -19.63 1.12
CA THR A 65 -10.91 -19.76 -0.28
C THR A 65 -10.79 -18.43 -1.02
N VAL A 66 -10.26 -18.53 -2.24
CA VAL A 66 -10.20 -17.43 -3.22
C VAL A 66 -11.10 -17.81 -4.39
N VAL A 67 -12.13 -17.03 -4.63
CA VAL A 67 -13.00 -17.16 -5.81
C VAL A 67 -12.56 -16.13 -6.82
N ILE A 68 -12.34 -16.56 -8.05
CA ILE A 68 -12.04 -15.67 -9.20
C ILE A 68 -13.31 -15.54 -10.03
N ASP A 69 -13.75 -14.31 -10.27
CA ASP A 69 -14.89 -14.00 -11.12
C ASP A 69 -14.43 -13.53 -12.51
N PRO A 70 -14.45 -14.40 -13.52
CA PRO A 70 -14.01 -14.05 -14.87
C PRO A 70 -14.95 -13.10 -15.61
N SER A 71 -16.16 -12.84 -15.09
CA SER A 71 -17.11 -11.87 -15.63
C SER A 71 -16.74 -10.42 -15.27
N GLN A 72 -15.98 -10.21 -14.19
CA GLN A 72 -15.65 -8.90 -13.63
C GLN A 72 -14.22 -8.49 -14.02
N VAL A 73 -14.08 -7.90 -15.18
CA VAL A 73 -12.80 -7.35 -15.67
C VAL A 73 -12.47 -6.07 -14.93
N ARG A 74 -11.24 -5.92 -14.46
CA ARG A 74 -10.72 -4.76 -13.74
C ARG A 74 -9.58 -4.08 -14.53
N GLN A 75 -8.65 -3.47 -13.84
CA GLN A 75 -7.58 -2.72 -14.45
C GLN A 75 -6.49 -3.61 -15.09
N ARG A 76 -5.76 -3.02 -16.02
CA ARG A 76 -4.53 -3.59 -16.57
C ARG A 76 -3.38 -3.44 -15.57
N TYR A 77 -2.56 -4.48 -15.42
CA TYR A 77 -1.27 -4.36 -14.73
C TYR A 77 -0.33 -3.51 -15.60
N THR A 78 0.34 -2.55 -14.99
CA THR A 78 1.28 -1.66 -15.70
C THR A 78 2.66 -1.64 -15.08
N GLY A 79 2.84 -2.29 -13.91
CA GLY A 79 4.15 -2.51 -13.34
C GLY A 79 4.23 -2.37 -11.83
N LEU A 80 5.30 -2.93 -11.29
CA LEU A 80 5.69 -2.86 -9.90
C LEU A 80 7.18 -2.51 -9.85
N GLY A 81 7.56 -1.52 -9.03
CA GLY A 81 8.95 -1.11 -8.99
C GLY A 81 9.24 -0.02 -7.97
N MET A 82 10.23 0.80 -8.28
CA MET A 82 10.75 1.78 -7.34
C MET A 82 11.25 3.04 -8.04
N SER A 83 11.54 4.09 -7.25
CA SER A 83 12.22 5.28 -7.74
C SER A 83 13.69 5.02 -8.07
N LEU A 84 14.17 5.71 -9.09
CA LEU A 84 15.59 5.91 -9.36
C LEU A 84 15.95 7.35 -8.97
N ASP A 85 15.68 7.69 -7.72
CA ASP A 85 16.08 8.96 -7.14
C ASP A 85 17.60 9.05 -6.99
N GLU A 86 18.11 10.27 -6.83
CA GLU A 86 19.55 10.53 -6.76
C GLU A 86 20.23 9.76 -5.62
N THR A 87 19.57 9.67 -4.45
CA THR A 87 20.08 8.92 -3.29
C THR A 87 20.19 7.41 -3.58
N ALA A 88 19.14 6.82 -4.15
CA ALA A 88 19.12 5.40 -4.47
C ALA A 88 20.23 5.04 -5.48
N VAL A 89 20.36 5.82 -6.53
CA VAL A 89 21.39 5.60 -7.55
C VAL A 89 22.79 5.80 -6.96
N SER A 90 23.02 6.89 -6.22
CA SER A 90 24.32 7.15 -5.59
C SER A 90 24.74 5.99 -4.68
N ASN A 91 23.87 5.47 -3.84
CA ASN A 91 24.18 4.33 -2.98
C ASN A 91 24.53 3.06 -3.78
N LEU A 92 23.81 2.76 -4.85
CA LEU A 92 24.16 1.64 -5.74
C LEU A 92 25.56 1.84 -6.37
N TRP A 93 25.94 3.08 -6.67
CA TRP A 93 27.23 3.37 -7.28
C TRP A 93 28.41 3.42 -6.28
N LYS A 94 28.17 3.45 -4.98
CA LYS A 94 29.16 3.21 -3.91
C LYS A 94 29.59 1.74 -3.82
N LEU A 95 28.79 0.81 -4.35
CA LEU A 95 29.14 -0.61 -4.47
C LEU A 95 30.29 -0.83 -5.47
N THR A 96 31.00 -1.96 -5.33
CA THR A 96 31.89 -2.40 -6.43
C THR A 96 31.05 -2.65 -7.70
N PRO A 97 31.63 -2.54 -8.90
CA PRO A 97 30.91 -2.84 -10.14
C PRO A 97 30.22 -4.21 -10.12
N GLU A 98 30.88 -5.22 -9.57
CA GLU A 98 30.33 -6.58 -9.44
C GLU A 98 29.12 -6.61 -8.48
N ASN A 99 29.22 -6.00 -7.29
CA ASN A 99 28.13 -5.99 -6.31
C ASN A 99 26.96 -5.13 -6.77
N ARG A 100 27.22 -4.01 -7.45
CA ARG A 100 26.19 -3.19 -8.09
C ARG A 100 25.42 -3.99 -9.13
N GLU A 101 26.11 -4.72 -9.99
CA GLU A 101 25.48 -5.56 -10.99
C GLU A 101 24.64 -6.68 -10.36
N LYS A 102 25.13 -7.31 -9.28
CA LYS A 102 24.37 -8.29 -8.49
C LYS A 102 23.11 -7.67 -7.87
N ALA A 103 23.22 -6.49 -7.28
CA ALA A 103 22.08 -5.80 -6.68
C ALA A 103 21.01 -5.47 -7.73
N ILE A 104 21.40 -4.89 -8.87
CA ILE A 104 20.46 -4.56 -9.96
C ILE A 104 19.81 -5.83 -10.52
N LYS A 105 20.58 -6.90 -10.75
CA LYS A 105 20.02 -8.19 -11.17
C LYS A 105 18.99 -8.73 -10.18
N LEU A 106 19.33 -8.69 -8.88
CA LEU A 106 18.40 -9.16 -7.85
C LEU A 106 17.08 -8.39 -7.86
N LEU A 107 17.13 -7.09 -8.13
CA LEU A 107 15.94 -6.25 -8.20
C LEU A 107 15.12 -6.53 -9.47
N VAL A 108 15.75 -6.62 -10.65
CA VAL A 108 15.01 -6.46 -11.91
C VAL A 108 14.96 -7.71 -12.80
N ASP A 109 15.86 -8.70 -12.63
CA ASP A 109 15.87 -9.89 -13.49
C ASP A 109 14.59 -10.73 -13.23
N PRO A 110 13.70 -10.92 -14.21
CA PRO A 110 12.44 -11.65 -14.00
C PRO A 110 12.63 -13.16 -13.83
N LYS A 111 13.83 -13.69 -14.11
CA LYS A 111 14.13 -15.13 -13.95
C LYS A 111 14.84 -15.42 -12.65
N ASN A 112 15.82 -14.60 -12.29
CA ASN A 112 16.73 -14.86 -11.17
C ASN A 112 16.67 -13.81 -10.06
N GLY A 113 15.89 -12.74 -10.25
CA GLY A 113 15.67 -11.66 -9.29
C GLY A 113 14.19 -11.45 -8.98
N ALA A 114 13.84 -10.32 -8.39
CA ALA A 114 12.47 -9.97 -8.03
C ALA A 114 11.59 -9.56 -9.22
N GLY A 115 12.20 -9.22 -10.37
CA GLY A 115 11.47 -8.91 -11.59
C GLY A 115 10.81 -7.53 -11.61
N LEU A 116 11.25 -6.59 -10.78
CA LEU A 116 10.73 -5.21 -10.81
C LEU A 116 10.83 -4.66 -12.24
N ASP A 117 9.75 -4.05 -12.73
CA ASP A 117 9.57 -3.73 -14.14
C ASP A 117 9.10 -2.30 -14.43
N ARG A 118 8.85 -1.47 -13.37
CA ARG A 118 8.47 -0.08 -13.56
C ARG A 118 9.22 0.87 -12.64
N PHE A 119 9.86 1.90 -13.21
CA PHE A 119 10.75 2.78 -12.48
C PHE A 119 10.35 4.24 -12.62
N ARG A 120 10.38 4.95 -11.50
CA ARG A 120 10.12 6.38 -11.44
C ARG A 120 11.43 7.15 -11.50
N LEU A 121 11.60 7.99 -12.51
CA LEU A 121 12.67 8.96 -12.62
C LEU A 121 12.21 10.32 -12.08
N THR A 122 13.17 11.14 -11.70
CA THR A 122 12.92 12.52 -11.28
C THR A 122 13.31 13.50 -12.41
N ILE A 123 12.52 14.54 -12.63
CA ILE A 123 12.84 15.61 -13.57
C ILE A 123 13.42 16.78 -12.79
N GLY A 124 14.76 16.81 -12.71
CA GLY A 124 15.51 17.64 -11.76
C GLY A 124 15.62 16.96 -10.39
N SER A 125 16.15 17.69 -9.42
CA SER A 125 16.34 17.17 -8.06
C SER A 125 15.02 16.94 -7.35
N PRO A 126 14.83 15.77 -6.69
CA PRO A 126 13.73 15.50 -5.78
C PRO A 126 14.01 16.00 -4.35
N ASP A 127 13.28 15.50 -3.37
CA ASP A 127 13.50 15.70 -1.93
C ASP A 127 14.70 14.92 -1.40
N VAL A 128 15.06 13.77 -2.00
CA VAL A 128 16.19 12.93 -1.58
C VAL A 128 17.33 13.00 -2.60
N ILE A 129 18.43 13.63 -2.19
CA ILE A 129 19.60 13.86 -3.05
C ILE A 129 20.91 13.55 -2.31
N GLU A 130 21.97 13.26 -3.06
CA GLU A 130 23.31 13.05 -2.54
C GLU A 130 24.07 14.38 -2.44
N HIS A 131 23.91 15.28 -3.41
CA HIS A 131 24.73 16.49 -3.55
C HIS A 131 23.88 17.74 -3.76
N LEU A 132 24.01 18.71 -2.86
CA LEU A 132 23.53 20.08 -3.03
C LEU A 132 24.35 20.82 -4.09
N PRO A 133 23.81 21.86 -4.74
CA PRO A 133 22.45 22.37 -4.57
C PRO A 133 21.39 21.55 -5.31
N PHE A 134 20.13 21.75 -4.92
CA PHE A 134 19.01 21.33 -5.76
C PHE A 134 19.03 22.05 -7.09
N ALA A 135 18.78 21.35 -8.19
CA ALA A 135 18.84 21.93 -9.52
C ALA A 135 17.79 21.33 -10.46
N SER A 136 17.27 22.16 -11.36
CA SER A 136 16.59 21.72 -12.57
C SER A 136 17.61 21.49 -13.71
N TYR A 137 17.12 21.15 -14.89
CA TYR A 137 17.97 21.01 -16.08
C TYR A 137 18.18 22.31 -16.86
N ASP A 138 17.70 23.46 -16.33
CA ASP A 138 17.79 24.76 -16.99
C ASP A 138 18.11 25.90 -16.00
N ASP A 139 18.96 25.60 -15.01
CA ASP A 139 19.41 26.59 -14.01
C ASP A 139 20.82 27.18 -14.31
N ASN A 140 21.59 26.56 -15.19
CA ASN A 140 22.93 27.03 -15.53
C ASN A 140 22.90 28.12 -16.62
N LEU A 141 22.24 29.23 -16.32
CA LEU A 141 22.14 30.36 -17.24
C LEU A 141 23.45 31.17 -17.25
N PRO A 142 23.90 31.66 -18.41
CA PRO A 142 25.06 32.55 -18.50
C PRO A 142 24.88 33.83 -17.70
N ALA A 143 25.99 34.42 -17.28
CA ALA A 143 25.99 35.70 -16.55
C ALA A 143 25.18 36.76 -17.27
N GLY A 144 24.21 37.38 -16.58
CA GLY A 144 23.31 38.37 -17.11
C GLY A 144 22.05 37.83 -17.81
N VAL A 145 21.91 36.53 -18.00
CA VAL A 145 20.69 35.86 -18.47
C VAL A 145 19.86 35.48 -17.26
N THR A 146 18.61 35.97 -17.20
CA THR A 146 17.71 35.73 -16.05
C THR A 146 16.56 34.75 -16.36
N ALA A 147 16.38 34.41 -17.64
CA ALA A 147 15.36 33.44 -18.10
C ALA A 147 15.80 32.83 -19.44
N ASP A 148 15.31 31.65 -19.74
CA ASP A 148 15.54 30.93 -21.01
C ASP A 148 14.24 30.36 -21.62
N PRO A 149 13.32 31.20 -22.11
CA PRO A 149 12.04 30.72 -22.66
C PRO A 149 12.18 29.71 -23.80
N GLU A 150 13.29 29.73 -24.52
CA GLU A 150 13.59 28.79 -25.62
C GLU A 150 14.31 27.52 -25.15
N LEU A 151 14.65 27.41 -23.86
CA LEU A 151 15.36 26.28 -23.25
C LEU A 151 16.66 25.92 -23.99
N LYS A 152 17.46 26.94 -24.30
CA LYS A 152 18.73 26.82 -25.03
C LYS A 152 19.82 26.22 -24.16
N TYR A 153 19.73 26.45 -22.85
CA TYR A 153 20.69 25.97 -21.84
C TYR A 153 20.26 24.67 -21.15
N PHE A 154 19.13 24.10 -21.58
CA PHE A 154 18.62 22.83 -21.06
C PHE A 154 19.65 21.70 -21.23
N SER A 155 19.97 20.99 -20.12
CA SER A 155 20.91 19.87 -20.14
C SER A 155 20.60 18.84 -19.04
N ILE A 156 20.55 17.56 -19.41
CA ILE A 156 20.49 16.43 -18.46
C ILE A 156 21.86 15.94 -18.01
N GLN A 157 22.92 16.79 -18.17
CA GLN A 157 24.28 16.36 -17.84
C GLN A 157 24.42 15.91 -16.39
N ARG A 158 23.64 16.52 -15.46
CA ARG A 158 23.58 16.09 -14.07
C ARG A 158 23.22 14.61 -13.92
N ASP A 159 22.18 14.14 -14.62
CA ASP A 159 21.73 12.73 -14.55
C ASP A 159 22.76 11.77 -15.16
N ILE A 160 23.51 12.24 -16.14
CA ILE A 160 24.64 11.48 -16.72
C ILE A 160 25.76 11.38 -15.70
N ASP A 161 26.17 12.49 -15.10
CA ASP A 161 27.28 12.56 -14.14
C ASP A 161 26.96 11.80 -12.85
N GLN A 162 25.71 11.79 -12.43
CA GLN A 162 25.19 11.06 -11.26
C GLN A 162 24.80 9.62 -11.58
N HIS A 163 25.05 9.13 -12.79
CA HIS A 163 24.79 7.75 -13.20
C HIS A 163 23.33 7.31 -13.22
N ILE A 164 22.37 8.21 -13.20
CA ILE A 164 20.94 7.86 -13.31
C ILE A 164 20.69 7.19 -14.68
N VAL A 165 21.22 7.78 -15.74
CA VAL A 165 21.16 7.23 -17.11
C VAL A 165 21.81 5.85 -17.20
N ASP A 166 22.99 5.67 -16.61
CA ASP A 166 23.71 4.40 -16.63
C ASP A 166 22.96 3.33 -15.83
N THR A 167 22.33 3.70 -14.72
CA THR A 167 21.51 2.78 -13.92
C THR A 167 20.27 2.32 -14.69
N ALA A 168 19.58 3.24 -15.38
CA ALA A 168 18.45 2.88 -16.24
C ALA A 168 18.87 1.93 -17.38
N ARG A 169 20.05 2.13 -17.98
CA ARG A 169 20.61 1.21 -18.98
C ARG A 169 20.95 -0.17 -18.40
N LEU A 170 21.46 -0.23 -17.17
CA LEU A 170 21.71 -1.51 -16.49
C LEU A 170 20.40 -2.25 -16.20
N ILE A 171 19.36 -1.54 -15.82
CA ILE A 171 18.03 -2.12 -15.65
C ILE A 171 17.55 -2.74 -16.96
N LEU A 172 17.56 -1.99 -18.07
CA LEU A 172 17.17 -2.48 -19.40
C LEU A 172 18.03 -3.65 -19.89
N LYS A 173 19.30 -3.72 -19.50
CA LYS A 173 20.18 -4.85 -19.80
C LYS A 173 19.67 -6.16 -19.19
N TYR A 174 19.12 -6.13 -17.97
CA TYR A 174 18.69 -7.33 -17.24
C TYR A 174 17.17 -7.56 -17.30
N ASN A 175 16.40 -6.50 -17.51
CA ASN A 175 14.97 -6.56 -17.77
C ASN A 175 14.61 -5.66 -18.97
N PRO A 176 14.70 -6.16 -20.20
CA PRO A 176 14.36 -5.37 -21.40
C PRO A 176 12.88 -4.94 -21.47
N ARG A 177 12.02 -5.49 -20.62
CA ARG A 177 10.60 -5.11 -20.51
C ARG A 177 10.38 -3.99 -19.50
N ALA A 178 11.40 -3.58 -18.75
CA ALA A 178 11.29 -2.49 -17.79
C ALA A 178 10.86 -1.19 -18.49
N THR A 179 9.97 -0.47 -17.81
CA THR A 179 9.38 0.78 -18.26
C THR A 179 9.72 1.92 -17.31
N PHE A 180 9.67 3.14 -17.82
CA PHE A 180 10.01 4.33 -17.04
C PHE A 180 8.90 5.36 -17.14
N PHE A 181 8.61 6.02 -16.02
CA PHE A 181 7.87 7.26 -15.99
C PHE A 181 8.64 8.29 -15.17
N ALA A 182 8.30 9.57 -15.29
CA ALA A 182 9.07 10.61 -14.62
C ALA A 182 8.16 11.69 -14.01
N SER A 183 8.62 12.30 -12.91
CA SER A 183 7.90 13.36 -12.18
C SER A 183 8.83 14.54 -11.93
N ALA A 184 8.34 15.78 -12.13
CA ALA A 184 9.03 16.99 -11.73
C ALA A 184 8.57 17.41 -10.33
N TRP A 185 9.49 17.80 -9.45
CA TRP A 185 9.17 18.41 -8.15
C TRP A 185 8.91 19.92 -8.29
N SER A 186 9.52 20.55 -9.28
CA SER A 186 9.40 21.99 -9.54
C SER A 186 9.72 22.31 -10.98
N ALA A 187 9.20 23.43 -11.48
CA ALA A 187 9.73 24.06 -12.67
C ALA A 187 11.08 24.72 -12.39
N PRO A 188 11.93 24.98 -13.41
CA PRO A 188 13.13 25.78 -13.28
C PRO A 188 12.89 27.08 -12.49
N ALA A 189 13.89 27.52 -11.73
CA ALA A 189 13.77 28.64 -10.80
C ALA A 189 13.23 29.91 -11.48
N TRP A 190 13.68 30.21 -12.68
CA TRP A 190 13.28 31.40 -13.42
C TRP A 190 11.82 31.42 -13.88
N MET A 191 11.14 30.25 -13.94
CA MET A 191 9.71 30.13 -14.25
C MET A 191 8.82 30.41 -13.02
N LYS A 192 9.40 30.58 -11.83
CA LYS A 192 8.64 30.72 -10.57
C LYS A 192 8.68 32.14 -10.04
N THR A 193 7.63 32.54 -9.34
CA THR A 193 7.49 33.87 -8.73
C THR A 193 8.59 34.20 -7.73
N THR A 194 9.19 33.20 -7.09
CA THR A 194 10.28 33.34 -6.13
C THR A 194 11.67 33.33 -6.77
N ASN A 195 11.82 32.93 -8.02
CA ASN A 195 13.08 32.62 -8.68
C ASN A 195 13.95 31.60 -7.93
N LEU A 196 13.32 30.67 -7.19
CA LEU A 196 13.98 29.60 -6.47
C LEU A 196 13.45 28.25 -6.93
N PHE A 197 14.32 27.29 -7.13
CA PHE A 197 13.91 25.91 -7.45
C PHE A 197 13.25 25.23 -6.26
N ARG A 198 13.65 25.57 -5.02
CA ARG A 198 13.03 25.13 -3.79
C ARG A 198 11.57 25.57 -3.66
N GLY A 199 10.82 24.91 -2.75
CA GLY A 199 9.42 25.21 -2.48
C GLY A 199 9.21 26.58 -1.83
N THR A 200 9.78 26.80 -0.64
CA THR A 200 9.67 28.06 0.10
C THR A 200 10.82 29.02 -0.19
N SER A 201 10.57 30.33 -0.04
CA SER A 201 11.56 31.36 -0.38
C SER A 201 12.67 31.51 0.68
N ASP A 202 12.38 31.27 1.97
CA ASP A 202 13.28 31.63 3.07
C ASP A 202 13.31 30.61 4.22
N GLY A 203 12.64 29.45 4.07
CA GLY A 203 12.52 28.48 5.17
C GLY A 203 11.64 28.94 6.32
N GLN A 204 11.02 30.13 6.23
CA GLN A 204 10.22 30.74 7.29
C GLN A 204 8.70 30.52 7.11
N GLY A 205 8.29 29.65 6.20
CA GLY A 205 6.88 29.36 5.93
C GLY A 205 6.17 30.42 5.10
N HIS A 206 6.89 31.26 4.38
CA HIS A 206 6.33 32.34 3.59
C HIS A 206 6.32 31.99 2.10
N GLN A 207 5.17 31.82 1.55
CA GLN A 207 4.84 31.69 0.14
C GLN A 207 5.68 30.69 -0.69
N LEU A 208 5.09 29.54 -0.91
CA LEU A 208 5.51 28.60 -1.93
C LEU A 208 5.60 29.31 -3.30
N GLY A 209 6.71 29.12 -4.02
CA GLY A 209 6.90 29.70 -5.35
C GLY A 209 5.84 29.19 -6.33
N LYS A 210 5.16 30.11 -7.01
CA LYS A 210 4.12 29.80 -8.00
C LYS A 210 4.70 29.76 -9.41
N LEU A 211 4.20 28.86 -10.25
CA LEU A 211 4.44 28.91 -11.69
C LEU A 211 3.88 30.24 -12.25
N ARG A 212 4.66 30.97 -13.02
CA ARG A 212 4.17 32.15 -13.73
C ARG A 212 3.29 31.72 -14.90
N ASP A 213 2.17 32.40 -15.09
CA ASP A 213 1.23 32.09 -16.19
C ASP A 213 1.89 32.21 -17.58
N ASP A 214 2.78 33.18 -17.74
CA ASP A 214 3.52 33.42 -19.00
C ASP A 214 4.55 32.31 -19.30
N ASP A 215 4.94 31.53 -18.31
CA ASP A 215 5.96 30.45 -18.44
C ASP A 215 5.35 29.03 -18.58
N ILE A 216 4.01 28.90 -18.57
CA ILE A 216 3.33 27.60 -18.71
C ILE A 216 3.75 26.89 -20.01
N ASP A 217 3.81 27.62 -21.14
CA ASP A 217 4.22 27.04 -22.42
C ASP A 217 5.71 26.63 -22.42
N ALA A 218 6.57 27.41 -21.77
CA ALA A 218 7.98 27.06 -21.60
C ALA A 218 8.14 25.80 -20.74
N PHE A 219 7.34 25.68 -19.67
CA PHE A 219 7.35 24.49 -18.83
C PHE A 219 6.83 23.24 -19.56
N ALA A 220 5.82 23.38 -20.43
CA ALA A 220 5.39 22.28 -21.29
C ALA A 220 6.51 21.84 -22.27
N ARG A 221 7.27 22.78 -22.86
CA ARG A 221 8.44 22.45 -23.70
C ARG A 221 9.60 21.85 -22.92
N TYR A 222 9.74 22.16 -21.62
CA TYR A 222 10.75 21.59 -20.75
C TYR A 222 10.58 20.06 -20.65
N TYR A 223 9.36 19.54 -20.54
CA TYR A 223 9.09 18.09 -20.59
C TYR A 223 9.49 17.50 -21.96
N VAL A 224 9.21 18.17 -23.06
CA VAL A 224 9.62 17.70 -24.40
C VAL A 224 11.15 17.58 -24.49
N LYS A 225 11.89 18.59 -24.01
CA LYS A 225 13.36 18.56 -23.97
C LYS A 225 13.89 17.39 -23.15
N TYR A 226 13.29 17.14 -21.98
CA TYR A 226 13.62 16.02 -21.12
C TYR A 226 13.43 14.67 -21.84
N LEU A 227 12.25 14.43 -22.37
CA LEU A 227 11.92 13.20 -23.10
C LEU A 227 12.86 12.96 -24.28
N GLN A 228 13.13 14.00 -25.07
CA GLN A 228 14.07 13.90 -26.19
C GLN A 228 15.51 13.66 -25.72
N ALA A 229 15.92 14.23 -24.59
CA ALA A 229 17.26 14.01 -24.06
C ALA A 229 17.45 12.55 -23.59
N TYR A 230 16.47 11.99 -22.87
CA TYR A 230 16.49 10.58 -22.47
C TYR A 230 16.38 9.61 -23.65
N ALA A 231 15.58 9.93 -24.66
CA ALA A 231 15.49 9.16 -25.89
C ALA A 231 16.85 9.09 -26.63
N ARG A 232 17.63 10.18 -26.65
CA ARG A 232 19.01 10.17 -27.18
C ARG A 232 19.96 9.28 -26.37
N GLN A 233 19.66 8.99 -25.11
CA GLN A 233 20.39 8.06 -24.28
C GLN A 233 19.92 6.60 -24.43
N GLY A 234 18.92 6.36 -25.32
CA GLY A 234 18.32 5.05 -25.53
C GLY A 234 17.29 4.64 -24.46
N ILE A 235 16.79 5.59 -23.68
CA ILE A 235 15.81 5.37 -22.62
C ILE A 235 14.48 6.00 -23.06
N HIS A 236 13.44 5.18 -23.17
CA HIS A 236 12.08 5.64 -23.45
C HIS A 236 11.35 5.93 -22.15
N ILE A 237 10.64 7.07 -22.08
CA ILE A 237 9.81 7.47 -20.93
C ILE A 237 8.35 7.35 -21.36
N ASP A 238 7.62 6.37 -20.77
CA ASP A 238 6.25 6.03 -21.17
C ASP A 238 5.23 7.07 -20.70
N ALA A 239 5.49 7.69 -19.55
CA ALA A 239 4.60 8.68 -18.97
C ALA A 239 5.38 9.74 -18.19
N ILE A 240 4.78 10.91 -18.03
CA ILE A 240 5.17 11.88 -17.02
C ILE A 240 3.99 12.15 -16.08
N THR A 241 4.28 12.45 -14.81
CA THR A 241 3.29 13.15 -13.99
C THR A 241 3.46 14.65 -14.17
N MET A 242 2.35 15.40 -14.06
CA MET A 242 2.39 16.83 -14.29
C MET A 242 3.29 17.56 -13.29
N LEU A 243 3.23 17.18 -12.02
CA LEU A 243 4.04 17.70 -10.93
C LEU A 243 3.93 16.77 -9.73
N ASN A 244 5.03 16.46 -9.07
CA ASN A 244 5.02 15.77 -7.79
C ASN A 244 4.41 16.66 -6.71
N GLU A 245 3.42 16.15 -5.97
CA GLU A 245 2.79 16.78 -4.82
C GLU A 245 2.53 18.30 -5.00
N PRO A 246 1.78 18.68 -6.02
CA PRO A 246 1.52 20.08 -6.29
C PRO A 246 0.95 20.77 -5.06
N THR A 247 1.44 21.99 -4.76
CA THR A 247 1.03 22.80 -3.64
C THR A 247 1.57 22.40 -2.25
N ILE A 248 2.42 21.38 -2.17
CA ILE A 248 3.08 21.05 -0.90
C ILE A 248 4.05 22.17 -0.52
N ASP A 249 3.93 22.66 0.73
CA ASP A 249 4.81 23.72 1.25
C ASP A 249 6.01 23.07 1.96
N VAL A 250 7.14 23.05 1.25
CA VAL A 250 8.35 22.33 1.66
C VAL A 250 9.61 23.14 1.37
N ILE A 251 10.70 22.74 2.01
CA ILE A 251 12.02 23.38 1.84
C ILE A 251 12.84 22.77 0.70
N TYR A 252 12.51 21.57 0.27
CA TYR A 252 13.07 20.93 -0.92
C TYR A 252 12.33 21.41 -2.18
N PRO A 253 12.68 20.96 -3.38
CA PRO A 253 11.97 21.35 -4.59
C PRO A 253 10.47 21.14 -4.51
N GLY A 254 9.71 22.15 -4.80
CA GLY A 254 8.25 22.17 -4.76
C GLY A 254 7.69 23.41 -5.41
N MET A 255 6.42 23.39 -5.80
CA MET A 255 5.80 24.49 -6.52
C MET A 255 4.30 24.56 -6.27
N ASP A 256 3.78 25.79 -6.05
CA ASP A 256 2.34 26.02 -6.06
C ASP A 256 1.84 26.14 -7.50
N ILE A 257 0.82 25.38 -7.82
CA ILE A 257 0.12 25.41 -9.10
C ILE A 257 -1.37 25.18 -8.88
N THR A 258 -2.19 26.14 -9.27
CA THR A 258 -3.64 26.02 -9.10
C THR A 258 -4.25 25.01 -10.08
N TRP A 259 -5.45 24.50 -9.77
CA TRP A 259 -6.15 23.61 -10.71
C TRP A 259 -6.44 24.28 -12.06
N GLN A 260 -6.66 25.64 -12.09
CA GLN A 260 -6.82 26.39 -13.33
C GLN A 260 -5.54 26.38 -14.16
N GLN A 261 -4.38 26.61 -13.53
CA GLN A 261 -3.08 26.51 -14.22
C GLN A 261 -2.82 25.08 -14.69
N GLN A 262 -3.19 24.06 -13.92
CA GLN A 262 -3.07 22.67 -14.35
C GLN A 262 -3.93 22.36 -15.58
N GLN A 263 -5.13 22.93 -15.69
CA GLN A 263 -5.94 22.80 -16.91
C GLN A 263 -5.24 23.38 -18.15
N VAL A 264 -4.59 24.54 -18.01
CA VAL A 264 -3.83 25.17 -19.11
C VAL A 264 -2.58 24.34 -19.43
N LEU A 265 -1.83 23.94 -18.41
CA LEU A 265 -0.59 23.16 -18.55
C LEU A 265 -0.84 21.80 -19.19
N ALA A 266 -1.89 21.06 -18.79
CA ALA A 266 -2.22 19.77 -19.39
C ALA A 266 -2.46 19.88 -20.90
N LYS A 267 -3.22 20.88 -21.32
CA LYS A 267 -3.46 21.17 -22.76
C LYS A 267 -2.16 21.56 -23.46
N ALA A 268 -1.32 22.38 -22.84
CA ALA A 268 -0.04 22.78 -23.38
C ALA A 268 0.90 21.59 -23.56
N ILE A 269 1.05 20.73 -22.53
CA ILE A 269 1.89 19.52 -22.60
C ILE A 269 1.46 18.61 -23.75
N LYS A 270 0.16 18.29 -23.86
CA LYS A 270 -0.32 17.43 -24.95
C LYS A 270 -0.17 18.05 -26.33
N ARG A 271 -0.30 19.38 -26.45
CA ARG A 271 -0.01 20.10 -27.68
C ARG A 271 1.47 19.96 -28.08
N GLU A 272 2.39 20.19 -27.14
CA GLU A 272 3.83 20.07 -27.38
C GLU A 272 4.25 18.61 -27.67
N PHE A 273 3.68 17.63 -26.95
CA PHE A 273 3.93 16.20 -27.23
C PHE A 273 3.48 15.82 -28.64
N LYS A 274 2.29 16.27 -29.05
CA LYS A 274 1.80 16.05 -30.41
C LYS A 274 2.70 16.69 -31.47
N ALA A 275 3.14 17.92 -31.25
CA ALA A 275 4.04 18.63 -32.16
C ALA A 275 5.42 17.93 -32.27
N ALA A 276 5.90 17.34 -31.18
CA ALA A 276 7.15 16.61 -31.12
C ALA A 276 7.03 15.11 -31.48
N HIS A 277 5.83 14.63 -31.84
CA HIS A 277 5.53 13.22 -32.12
C HIS A 277 5.89 12.28 -30.97
N LEU A 278 5.66 12.70 -29.72
CA LEU A 278 5.92 11.90 -28.52
C LEU A 278 4.64 11.14 -28.10
N PRO A 279 4.69 9.82 -27.95
CA PRO A 279 3.54 9.02 -27.50
C PRO A 279 3.39 8.99 -25.98
N THR A 280 4.22 9.74 -25.25
CA THR A 280 4.27 9.77 -23.79
C THR A 280 2.93 10.18 -23.19
N GLN A 281 2.49 9.42 -22.17
CA GLN A 281 1.27 9.72 -21.42
C GLN A 281 1.48 10.88 -20.45
N LEU A 282 0.40 11.59 -20.16
CA LEU A 282 0.33 12.60 -19.12
C LEU A 282 -0.56 12.07 -17.98
N TRP A 283 0.04 11.86 -16.81
CA TRP A 283 -0.67 11.52 -15.60
C TRP A 283 -0.83 12.76 -14.74
N VAL A 284 -2.01 12.93 -14.15
CA VAL A 284 -2.37 14.11 -13.37
C VAL A 284 -2.49 13.80 -11.91
N PHE A 285 -2.51 14.82 -11.08
CA PHE A 285 -2.64 14.81 -9.63
C PHE A 285 -1.32 14.49 -8.92
N ASP A 286 -0.86 13.25 -8.87
CA ASP A 286 0.43 12.81 -8.26
C ASP A 286 0.58 13.28 -6.79
N TYR A 287 -0.47 13.06 -5.96
CA TYR A 287 -0.54 13.55 -4.59
C TYR A 287 -1.37 12.62 -3.69
N ASN A 288 -1.42 12.97 -2.38
CA ASN A 288 -2.09 12.19 -1.35
C ASN A 288 -3.61 12.12 -1.53
N PHE A 289 -4.22 10.98 -1.14
CA PHE A 289 -5.67 10.77 -1.25
C PHE A 289 -6.49 11.88 -0.58
N ALA A 290 -6.05 12.38 0.60
CA ALA A 290 -6.73 13.47 1.30
C ALA A 290 -6.86 14.76 0.48
N ASN A 291 -5.95 14.97 -0.47
CA ASN A 291 -5.93 16.18 -1.31
C ASN A 291 -6.81 16.07 -2.57
N TRP A 292 -7.45 14.91 -2.80
CA TRP A 292 -8.24 14.68 -4.00
C TRP A 292 -9.53 15.50 -4.01
N LYS A 293 -10.40 15.27 -3.04
CA LYS A 293 -11.68 15.99 -2.84
C LYS A 293 -11.79 16.37 -1.36
N ASP A 294 -11.02 17.38 -0.96
CA ASP A 294 -11.02 17.86 0.42
C ASP A 294 -12.25 18.76 0.63
N PRO A 295 -13.10 18.47 1.63
CA PRO A 295 -14.26 19.29 1.96
C PRO A 295 -13.90 20.67 2.53
N ASN A 296 -12.65 20.91 2.92
CA ASN A 296 -12.18 22.19 3.39
C ASN A 296 -12.34 23.27 2.28
N PRO A 297 -13.07 24.38 2.52
CA PRO A 297 -13.27 25.41 1.52
C PRO A 297 -11.98 26.09 1.05
N ASN A 298 -10.91 26.00 1.82
CA ASN A 298 -9.58 26.50 1.48
C ASN A 298 -8.69 25.46 0.78
N ALA A 299 -9.18 24.23 0.62
CA ALA A 299 -8.43 23.17 -0.04
C ALA A 299 -8.20 23.48 -1.51
N LYS A 300 -7.08 23.02 -2.03
CA LYS A 300 -6.71 23.28 -3.44
C LYS A 300 -7.58 22.53 -4.43
N ASN A 301 -8.19 21.41 -4.03
CA ASN A 301 -9.15 20.61 -4.81
C ASN A 301 -8.68 20.34 -6.24
N LEU A 302 -7.51 19.75 -6.38
CA LEU A 302 -6.82 19.58 -7.66
C LEU A 302 -7.57 18.68 -8.65
N TYR A 303 -8.51 17.80 -8.17
CA TYR A 303 -9.40 17.03 -9.05
C TYR A 303 -10.19 17.91 -10.03
N ARG A 304 -10.36 19.21 -9.73
CA ARG A 304 -11.06 20.17 -10.58
C ARG A 304 -10.36 20.45 -11.90
N ILE A 305 -9.16 19.88 -12.13
CA ILE A 305 -8.58 19.82 -13.47
C ILE A 305 -9.57 19.21 -14.47
N PHE A 306 -10.43 18.29 -14.03
CA PHE A 306 -11.44 17.62 -14.84
C PHE A 306 -12.72 18.43 -15.09
N ASP A 307 -12.88 19.62 -14.47
CA ASP A 307 -13.96 20.55 -14.77
C ASP A 307 -13.82 21.13 -16.22
N ASP A 308 -12.60 21.11 -16.80
CA ASP A 308 -12.36 21.45 -18.20
C ASP A 308 -12.32 20.17 -19.06
N PRO A 309 -13.28 19.98 -19.99
CA PRO A 309 -13.32 18.79 -20.84
C PRO A 309 -12.05 18.57 -21.71
N GLN A 310 -11.35 19.64 -22.09
CA GLN A 310 -10.13 19.54 -22.89
C GLN A 310 -8.93 19.11 -22.00
N ALA A 311 -8.87 19.61 -20.77
CA ALA A 311 -7.86 19.17 -19.81
C ALA A 311 -8.10 17.71 -19.41
N ARG A 312 -9.38 17.31 -19.22
CA ARG A 312 -9.74 15.92 -19.01
C ARG A 312 -9.30 15.03 -20.18
N ALA A 313 -9.55 15.44 -21.41
CA ALA A 313 -9.12 14.70 -22.61
C ALA A 313 -7.58 14.67 -22.79
N ALA A 314 -6.87 15.61 -22.18
CA ALA A 314 -5.42 15.67 -22.14
C ALA A 314 -4.80 14.75 -21.08
N SER A 315 -5.60 14.25 -20.11
CA SER A 315 -5.16 13.41 -19.01
C SER A 315 -5.31 11.93 -19.36
N ASP A 316 -4.22 11.17 -19.33
CA ASP A 316 -4.23 9.73 -19.69
C ASP A 316 -4.43 8.82 -18.47
N ALA A 317 -4.09 9.28 -17.25
CA ALA A 317 -4.29 8.56 -15.99
C ALA A 317 -4.25 9.51 -14.79
N ILE A 318 -4.59 8.99 -13.60
CA ILE A 318 -4.51 9.70 -12.33
C ILE A 318 -3.47 9.01 -11.44
N ALA A 319 -2.54 9.79 -10.91
CA ALA A 319 -1.46 9.33 -10.04
C ALA A 319 -1.76 9.68 -8.58
N PHE A 320 -1.47 8.77 -7.65
CA PHE A 320 -1.76 8.92 -6.22
C PHE A 320 -0.58 8.56 -5.34
N HIS A 321 -0.53 9.20 -4.15
CA HIS A 321 0.33 8.85 -3.01
C HIS A 321 -0.53 8.48 -1.80
N PRO A 322 -0.10 7.53 -0.92
CA PRO A 322 -0.94 7.00 0.15
C PRO A 322 -0.63 7.57 1.53
N TYR A 323 0.14 8.65 1.65
CA TYR A 323 0.61 9.15 2.94
C TYR A 323 -0.50 9.78 3.79
N SER A 324 -1.64 10.12 3.20
CA SER A 324 -2.81 10.58 3.94
C SER A 324 -4.11 10.35 3.16
N GLY A 325 -5.22 10.13 3.88
CA GLY A 325 -6.55 9.91 3.30
C GLY A 325 -6.87 8.44 3.06
N SER A 326 -8.05 8.18 2.50
CA SER A 326 -8.53 6.81 2.24
C SER A 326 -8.07 6.29 0.88
N PRO A 327 -7.50 5.09 0.79
CA PRO A 327 -7.10 4.48 -0.48
C PRO A 327 -8.27 4.15 -1.41
N THR A 328 -9.52 4.09 -0.90
CA THR A 328 -10.72 3.87 -1.71
C THR A 328 -10.92 4.95 -2.78
N VAL A 329 -10.32 6.13 -2.59
CA VAL A 329 -10.30 7.23 -3.56
C VAL A 329 -9.79 6.77 -4.94
N MET A 330 -8.86 5.83 -5.00
CA MET A 330 -8.35 5.30 -6.28
C MET A 330 -9.47 4.61 -7.07
N ARG A 331 -10.20 3.70 -6.43
CA ARG A 331 -11.33 2.99 -7.05
C ARG A 331 -12.42 3.97 -7.49
N ASP A 332 -12.76 4.91 -6.61
CA ASP A 332 -13.84 5.86 -6.84
C ASP A 332 -13.48 6.83 -7.99
N ALA A 333 -12.25 7.33 -8.04
CA ALA A 333 -11.75 8.17 -9.13
C ALA A 333 -11.69 7.40 -10.47
N ALA A 334 -11.23 6.15 -10.46
CA ALA A 334 -11.22 5.32 -11.66
C ALA A 334 -12.64 5.12 -12.22
N ALA A 335 -13.62 4.89 -11.36
CA ALA A 335 -15.03 4.73 -11.74
C ALA A 335 -15.65 6.05 -12.24
N GLU A 336 -15.39 7.18 -11.58
CA GLU A 336 -15.96 8.48 -11.92
C GLU A 336 -15.41 9.05 -13.23
N TYR A 337 -14.10 8.93 -13.44
CA TYR A 337 -13.45 9.57 -14.59
C TYR A 337 -13.15 8.59 -15.74
N HIS A 338 -13.33 7.29 -15.53
CA HIS A 338 -13.00 6.23 -16.49
C HIS A 338 -11.54 6.31 -16.96
N LEU A 339 -10.64 6.63 -16.05
CA LEU A 339 -9.20 6.73 -16.29
C LEU A 339 -8.47 5.66 -15.47
N PRO A 340 -7.35 5.11 -15.98
CA PRO A 340 -6.43 4.33 -15.18
C PRO A 340 -5.94 5.11 -13.95
N VAL A 341 -5.70 4.40 -12.86
CA VAL A 341 -5.14 4.98 -11.64
C VAL A 341 -3.84 4.25 -11.28
N HIS A 342 -2.87 5.00 -10.78
CA HIS A 342 -1.54 4.51 -10.44
C HIS A 342 -1.15 4.93 -9.03
N LEU A 343 -0.57 4.03 -8.25
CA LEU A 343 0.16 4.42 -7.05
C LEU A 343 1.61 4.70 -7.46
N THR A 344 1.93 5.98 -7.54
CA THR A 344 3.20 6.47 -8.11
C THR A 344 4.28 6.70 -7.07
N GLU A 345 3.89 6.68 -5.78
CA GLU A 345 4.83 6.80 -4.68
C GLU A 345 4.28 6.16 -3.40
N THR A 346 5.10 5.38 -2.70
CA THR A 346 4.83 4.88 -1.34
C THR A 346 6.13 4.41 -0.69
N SER A 347 6.22 4.47 0.62
CA SER A 347 7.33 3.86 1.37
C SER A 347 7.02 2.45 1.90
N ASP A 348 5.81 1.96 1.72
CA ASP A 348 5.35 0.70 2.32
C ASP A 348 5.76 -0.51 1.48
N LEU A 349 6.53 -1.42 2.10
CA LEU A 349 7.03 -2.66 1.51
C LEU A 349 6.13 -3.86 1.77
N GLN A 350 5.05 -3.70 2.56
CA GLN A 350 4.25 -4.84 3.00
C GLN A 350 3.44 -5.45 1.85
N PRO A 351 3.52 -6.76 1.64
CA PRO A 351 2.79 -7.43 0.57
C PRO A 351 1.27 -7.24 0.63
N ASP A 352 0.67 -7.23 1.83
CA ASP A 352 -0.77 -7.01 2.00
C ASP A 352 -1.22 -5.64 1.54
N THR A 353 -0.46 -4.61 1.91
CA THR A 353 -0.71 -3.24 1.44
C THR A 353 -0.68 -3.19 -0.08
N MET A 354 0.33 -3.81 -0.70
CA MET A 354 0.46 -3.88 -2.16
C MET A 354 -0.74 -4.61 -2.81
N LEU A 355 -1.11 -5.78 -2.29
CA LEU A 355 -2.27 -6.53 -2.79
C LEU A 355 -3.57 -5.72 -2.65
N SER A 356 -3.73 -4.97 -1.55
CA SER A 356 -4.90 -4.12 -1.32
C SER A 356 -5.00 -3.00 -2.36
N PHE A 357 -3.90 -2.36 -2.73
CA PHE A 357 -3.90 -1.32 -3.76
C PHE A 357 -4.24 -1.87 -5.15
N PHE A 358 -3.74 -3.06 -5.50
CA PHE A 358 -4.19 -3.70 -6.73
C PHE A 358 -5.69 -4.01 -6.72
N ARG A 359 -6.26 -4.43 -5.58
CA ARG A 359 -7.73 -4.58 -5.42
C ARG A 359 -8.48 -3.25 -5.60
N LEU A 360 -7.88 -2.13 -5.23
CA LEU A 360 -8.41 -0.77 -5.39
C LEU A 360 -8.10 -0.15 -6.77
N ASN A 361 -7.87 -0.97 -7.78
CA ASN A 361 -7.63 -0.60 -9.17
C ASN A 361 -6.27 0.05 -9.48
N ALA A 362 -5.28 0.01 -8.60
CA ALA A 362 -3.94 0.44 -8.94
C ALA A 362 -3.41 -0.34 -10.14
N GLY A 363 -3.04 0.34 -11.23
CA GLY A 363 -2.35 -0.28 -12.35
C GLY A 363 -0.88 -0.52 -12.06
N SER A 364 -0.27 0.31 -11.22
CA SER A 364 1.12 0.19 -10.76
C SER A 364 1.26 0.47 -9.27
N TYR A 365 2.37 -0.03 -8.68
CA TYR A 365 2.77 0.22 -7.30
C TYR A 365 4.25 0.57 -7.27
N ILE A 366 4.59 1.82 -6.89
CA ILE A 366 5.93 2.35 -6.99
C ILE A 366 6.45 2.75 -5.62
N LEU A 367 7.55 2.13 -5.24
CA LEU A 367 8.23 2.35 -3.97
C LEU A 367 9.16 3.58 -4.05
N TRP A 368 9.14 4.45 -3.04
CA TRP A 368 9.97 5.66 -2.97
C TRP A 368 11.20 5.44 -2.10
N ALA A 369 12.37 5.88 -2.59
CA ALA A 369 13.66 5.95 -1.89
C ALA A 369 14.04 4.63 -1.18
N GLN A 370 14.13 3.53 -1.92
CA GLN A 370 14.28 2.18 -1.36
C GLN A 370 15.72 1.65 -1.30
N VAL A 371 16.72 2.48 -1.63
CA VAL A 371 18.13 2.12 -1.49
C VAL A 371 18.84 3.15 -0.63
N THR A 372 19.22 2.75 0.58
CA THR A 372 19.95 3.60 1.53
C THR A 372 21.29 2.98 1.91
N ASP A 373 22.15 3.74 2.57
CA ASP A 373 23.37 3.21 3.18
C ASP A 373 23.09 2.58 4.56
N GLN A 374 24.13 2.03 5.19
CA GLN A 374 24.06 1.40 6.51
C GLN A 374 23.63 2.36 7.64
N ASP A 375 23.72 3.65 7.41
CA ASP A 375 23.28 4.68 8.36
C ASP A 375 21.84 5.17 8.10
N GLY A 376 21.17 4.61 7.11
CA GLY A 376 19.79 4.90 6.76
C GLY A 376 19.64 6.05 5.77
N GLY A 377 20.68 6.38 5.00
CA GLY A 377 20.49 7.41 4.00
C GLY A 377 21.73 7.90 3.30
N THR A 378 21.56 8.93 2.55
CA THR A 378 22.43 10.03 2.21
C THR A 378 21.71 11.31 2.62
N LEU A 379 21.82 12.42 1.92
CA LEU A 379 21.10 13.64 2.30
C LEU A 379 19.58 13.49 2.13
N HIS A 380 18.84 13.68 3.21
CA HIS A 380 17.38 13.66 3.22
C HIS A 380 16.84 14.95 3.77
N TRP A 381 15.69 15.37 3.23
CA TRP A 381 14.97 16.54 3.71
C TRP A 381 13.82 16.12 4.60
N THR A 382 13.83 16.58 5.85
CA THR A 382 12.64 16.52 6.68
C THR A 382 11.77 17.74 6.48
N HIS A 383 10.49 17.60 6.80
CA HIS A 383 9.53 18.69 6.91
C HIS A 383 9.79 19.52 8.18
N SER A 384 11.04 19.87 8.47
CA SER A 384 11.33 20.72 9.62
C SER A 384 10.87 22.14 9.32
N ARG A 385 9.89 22.61 10.11
CA ARG A 385 9.44 24.01 10.13
C ARG A 385 10.29 24.87 11.06
N ASP A 386 11.43 24.38 11.50
CA ASP A 386 12.29 25.11 12.42
C ASP A 386 12.99 26.26 11.73
N ASN A 387 12.76 27.46 12.26
CA ASN A 387 13.15 28.75 11.72
C ASN A 387 14.65 29.07 11.78
N ASN A 388 15.51 28.13 12.19
CA ASN A 388 16.96 28.29 12.35
C ASN A 388 17.73 27.22 11.54
N ILE A 389 17.33 26.99 10.30
CA ILE A 389 17.96 25.98 9.48
C ILE A 389 19.17 26.59 8.76
N ASP A 390 20.36 26.13 9.10
CA ASP A 390 21.52 26.28 8.24
C ASP A 390 21.33 25.36 7.03
N TRP A 391 21.12 25.95 5.86
CA TRP A 391 20.80 25.23 4.62
C TRP A 391 21.92 24.30 4.17
N ASP A 392 23.15 24.52 4.63
CA ASP A 392 24.30 23.64 4.36
C ASP A 392 24.33 22.42 5.29
N GLU A 393 23.61 22.44 6.40
CA GLU A 393 23.50 21.32 7.37
C GLU A 393 22.23 20.53 7.24
N VAL A 394 21.20 21.06 6.60
CA VAL A 394 19.91 20.38 6.42
C VAL A 394 20.09 19.18 5.50
N GLY A 395 19.62 18.06 5.93
CA GLY A 395 19.71 16.82 5.16
C GLY A 395 20.68 15.78 5.74
N ARG A 396 21.51 16.15 6.72
CA ARG A 396 22.42 15.18 7.37
C ARG A 396 21.78 14.43 8.55
N THR A 397 20.58 14.83 9.00
CA THR A 397 19.99 14.34 10.25
C THR A 397 18.86 13.34 10.08
N THR A 398 18.28 13.21 8.91
CA THR A 398 17.19 12.25 8.70
C THR A 398 17.73 10.92 8.21
N LYS A 399 17.47 9.91 9.01
CA LYS A 399 17.77 8.52 8.66
C LYS A 399 16.50 7.81 8.29
N TRP A 400 16.53 7.08 7.18
CA TRP A 400 15.46 6.18 6.79
C TRP A 400 15.96 4.73 6.87
N PRO A 401 16.05 4.16 8.08
CA PRO A 401 16.42 2.77 8.24
C PRO A 401 15.38 1.87 7.57
N ASP A 402 15.73 0.61 7.43
CA ASP A 402 14.82 -0.45 7.00
C ASP A 402 14.23 -0.28 5.60
N ARG A 403 15.00 0.25 4.66
CA ARG A 403 14.64 0.27 3.23
C ARG A 403 14.91 -1.08 2.57
N MET A 404 14.35 -1.30 1.39
CA MET A 404 14.42 -2.56 0.66
C MET A 404 15.87 -3.05 0.42
N VAL A 405 16.78 -2.11 0.15
CA VAL A 405 18.21 -2.38 -0.06
C VAL A 405 19.03 -1.48 0.86
N THR A 406 19.94 -2.10 1.61
CA THR A 406 20.92 -1.39 2.43
C THR A 406 22.31 -1.64 1.86
N VAL A 407 23.04 -0.56 1.55
CA VAL A 407 24.42 -0.58 1.06
C VAL A 407 25.37 -0.34 2.21
N ASP A 408 26.29 -1.25 2.45
CA ASP A 408 27.44 -1.03 3.34
C ASP A 408 28.56 -0.35 2.54
N THR A 409 28.73 0.93 2.76
CA THR A 409 29.72 1.75 2.02
C THR A 409 31.17 1.44 2.41
N GLY A 410 31.40 0.89 3.60
CA GLY A 410 32.72 0.47 4.08
C GLY A 410 33.20 -0.82 3.41
N THR A 411 32.36 -1.85 3.40
CA THR A 411 32.65 -3.15 2.78
C THR A 411 32.31 -3.19 1.29
N LYS A 412 31.56 -2.20 0.79
CA LYS A 412 31.00 -2.12 -0.57
C LYS A 412 30.14 -3.34 -0.92
N THR A 413 29.39 -3.83 0.04
CA THR A 413 28.42 -4.92 -0.09
C THR A 413 27.00 -4.39 0.12
N PHE A 414 25.99 -5.23 -0.08
CA PHE A 414 24.62 -4.87 0.15
C PHE A 414 23.84 -6.02 0.80
N SER A 415 22.79 -5.69 1.48
CA SER A 415 21.75 -6.60 1.97
C SER A 415 20.38 -6.15 1.47
N VAL A 416 19.42 -7.06 1.49
CA VAL A 416 18.03 -6.79 1.11
C VAL A 416 17.09 -7.34 2.16
N ARG A 417 15.93 -6.71 2.28
CA ARG A 417 14.86 -7.19 3.15
C ARG A 417 14.12 -8.37 2.53
N ASP A 418 13.52 -9.17 3.38
CA ASP A 418 12.74 -10.35 3.00
C ASP A 418 11.53 -10.01 2.12
N GLU A 419 10.95 -8.84 2.32
CA GLU A 419 9.82 -8.33 1.52
C GLU A 419 10.15 -8.24 0.03
N LEU A 420 11.41 -7.99 -0.36
CA LEU A 420 11.81 -8.01 -1.77
C LEU A 420 11.45 -9.34 -2.45
N TYR A 421 11.67 -10.46 -1.75
CA TYR A 421 11.38 -11.80 -2.29
C TYR A 421 9.88 -12.08 -2.31
N GLN A 422 9.13 -11.50 -1.37
CA GLN A 422 7.67 -11.61 -1.31
C GLN A 422 7.00 -10.78 -2.42
N ILE A 423 7.41 -9.52 -2.63
CA ILE A 423 6.88 -8.70 -3.72
C ILE A 423 7.30 -9.22 -5.10
N GLY A 424 8.43 -9.90 -5.18
CA GLY A 424 8.86 -10.62 -6.38
C GLY A 424 7.90 -11.74 -6.79
N GLN A 425 7.07 -12.25 -5.88
CA GLN A 425 5.98 -13.17 -6.24
C GLN A 425 4.92 -12.54 -7.14
N ILE A 426 4.88 -11.23 -7.25
CA ILE A 426 4.00 -10.49 -8.15
C ILE A 426 4.76 -10.12 -9.43
N ALA A 427 5.81 -9.33 -9.32
CA ALA A 427 6.51 -8.72 -10.46
C ALA A 427 7.13 -9.75 -11.42
N ARG A 428 7.61 -10.90 -10.91
CA ARG A 428 8.21 -11.96 -11.76
C ARG A 428 7.24 -12.59 -12.75
N TYR A 429 5.95 -12.59 -12.43
CA TYR A 429 4.95 -13.40 -13.12
C TYR A 429 3.94 -12.57 -13.89
N LEU A 430 4.02 -11.26 -13.79
CA LEU A 430 3.15 -10.32 -14.49
C LEU A 430 3.94 -9.48 -15.48
N ASP A 431 3.24 -8.99 -16.49
CA ASP A 431 3.70 -7.95 -17.41
C ASP A 431 2.47 -7.17 -17.90
N PRO A 432 2.64 -6.10 -18.67
CA PRO A 432 1.50 -5.30 -19.14
C PRO A 432 0.48 -6.00 -20.05
N SER A 433 0.67 -7.28 -20.41
CA SER A 433 -0.36 -8.06 -21.08
C SER A 433 -1.48 -8.54 -20.15
N PHE A 434 -1.21 -8.55 -18.83
CA PHE A 434 -2.13 -9.02 -17.81
C PHE A 434 -3.16 -7.98 -17.42
N THR A 435 -4.41 -8.42 -17.27
CA THR A 435 -5.54 -7.67 -16.77
C THR A 435 -6.04 -8.32 -15.48
N ARG A 436 -6.32 -7.53 -14.45
CA ARG A 436 -6.89 -8.03 -13.19
C ARG A 436 -8.36 -8.39 -13.39
N TYR A 437 -8.75 -9.47 -12.78
CA TYR A 437 -10.14 -9.90 -12.62
C TYR A 437 -10.53 -9.83 -11.14
N GLU A 438 -11.82 -9.67 -10.86
CA GLU A 438 -12.28 -9.64 -9.47
C GLU A 438 -12.04 -10.97 -8.80
N SER A 439 -11.66 -10.93 -7.52
CA SER A 439 -11.43 -12.13 -6.72
C SER A 439 -11.60 -11.85 -5.24
N SER A 440 -12.01 -12.84 -4.47
CA SER A 440 -12.03 -12.79 -3.01
C SER A 440 -10.70 -13.27 -2.43
N GLY A 441 -10.18 -12.59 -1.41
CA GLY A 441 -9.08 -13.10 -0.57
C GLY A 441 -7.70 -13.24 -1.24
N GLY A 442 -7.49 -12.67 -2.42
CA GLY A 442 -6.23 -12.65 -3.19
C GLY A 442 -6.35 -11.67 -4.34
N ILE A 443 -5.45 -11.75 -5.31
CA ILE A 443 -5.56 -11.03 -6.57
C ILE A 443 -5.39 -12.00 -7.74
N ALA A 444 -6.17 -11.82 -8.80
CA ALA A 444 -6.14 -12.68 -9.99
C ALA A 444 -5.97 -11.86 -11.26
N PHE A 445 -5.11 -12.33 -12.13
CA PHE A 445 -4.81 -11.73 -13.42
C PHE A 445 -4.91 -12.77 -14.54
N ARG A 446 -5.23 -12.31 -15.74
CA ARG A 446 -5.27 -13.12 -16.96
C ARG A 446 -4.66 -12.32 -18.10
N ASP A 447 -3.84 -12.97 -18.93
CA ASP A 447 -3.35 -12.39 -20.18
C ASP A 447 -4.29 -12.74 -21.37
N HIS A 448 -3.93 -12.27 -22.57
CA HIS A 448 -4.69 -12.51 -23.79
C HIS A 448 -4.59 -13.96 -24.30
N ASP A 449 -3.64 -14.75 -23.80
CA ASP A 449 -3.43 -16.16 -24.13
C ASP A 449 -4.05 -17.11 -23.09
N ASP A 450 -4.97 -16.62 -22.26
CA ASP A 450 -5.68 -17.39 -21.23
C ASP A 450 -4.76 -17.96 -20.13
N ASN A 451 -3.59 -17.35 -19.91
CA ASN A 451 -2.76 -17.67 -18.76
C ASN A 451 -3.25 -16.89 -17.55
N TRP A 452 -3.55 -17.62 -16.49
CA TRP A 452 -3.98 -17.06 -15.20
C TRP A 452 -2.83 -17.02 -14.21
N VAL A 453 -2.79 -15.95 -13.45
CA VAL A 453 -1.88 -15.75 -12.32
C VAL A 453 -2.73 -15.34 -11.12
N THR A 454 -2.61 -16.09 -10.01
CA THR A 454 -3.26 -15.73 -8.74
C THR A 454 -2.21 -15.62 -7.64
N VAL A 455 -2.26 -14.53 -6.89
CA VAL A 455 -1.35 -14.28 -5.77
C VAL A 455 -2.15 -14.24 -4.47
N VAL A 456 -1.66 -14.95 -3.46
CA VAL A 456 -2.20 -14.95 -2.11
C VAL A 456 -1.09 -14.67 -1.09
N HIS A 457 -1.44 -14.08 0.03
CA HIS A 457 -0.55 -13.93 1.18
C HIS A 457 -1.14 -14.68 2.37
N ASN A 458 -0.38 -15.59 2.94
CA ASN A 458 -0.74 -16.27 4.17
C ASN A 458 -0.24 -15.46 5.37
N THR A 459 -1.06 -14.61 5.94
CA THR A 459 -0.74 -13.81 7.13
C THR A 459 -0.84 -14.58 8.44
N ASN A 460 -1.32 -15.85 8.41
CA ASN A 460 -1.43 -16.67 9.61
C ASN A 460 -0.05 -17.13 10.11
N ALA A 461 0.05 -17.35 11.41
CA ALA A 461 1.24 -17.90 12.05
C ALA A 461 1.52 -19.39 11.71
N THR A 462 0.60 -20.04 10.98
CA THR A 462 0.69 -21.45 10.56
C THR A 462 0.47 -21.60 9.07
N ALA A 463 0.91 -22.70 8.51
CA ALA A 463 0.62 -23.04 7.12
C ALA A 463 -0.90 -23.14 6.90
N THR A 464 -1.39 -22.55 5.81
CA THR A 464 -2.81 -22.43 5.48
C THR A 464 -3.08 -23.11 4.14
N ARG A 465 -4.16 -23.90 4.08
CA ARG A 465 -4.62 -24.53 2.84
C ARG A 465 -5.55 -23.57 2.10
N PHE A 466 -5.08 -23.05 0.97
CA PHE A 466 -5.87 -22.17 0.09
C PHE A 466 -6.56 -23.00 -1.00
N ARG A 467 -7.87 -22.84 -1.11
CA ARG A 467 -8.65 -23.29 -2.26
C ARG A 467 -8.82 -22.14 -3.24
N ILE A 468 -8.37 -22.30 -4.48
CA ILE A 468 -8.57 -21.34 -5.56
C ILE A 468 -9.67 -21.87 -6.47
N VAL A 469 -10.71 -21.07 -6.69
CA VAL A 469 -11.92 -21.44 -7.46
C VAL A 469 -11.97 -20.58 -8.72
N LEU A 470 -12.15 -21.23 -9.88
CA LEU A 470 -12.36 -20.59 -11.19
C LEU A 470 -13.29 -21.48 -12.02
N ASP A 471 -14.40 -20.94 -12.49
CA ASP A 471 -15.31 -21.60 -13.43
C ASP A 471 -15.78 -22.98 -12.90
N GLY A 472 -16.29 -23.04 -11.67
CA GLY A 472 -16.78 -24.28 -11.02
C GLY A 472 -15.72 -25.38 -10.84
N ARG A 473 -14.46 -25.04 -11.07
CA ARG A 473 -13.28 -25.88 -10.83
C ARG A 473 -12.42 -25.30 -9.72
N SER A 474 -11.69 -26.14 -9.01
CA SER A 474 -10.78 -25.65 -7.96
C SER A 474 -9.54 -26.52 -7.82
N PHE A 475 -8.54 -25.96 -7.17
CA PHE A 475 -7.40 -26.68 -6.61
C PHE A 475 -7.14 -26.21 -5.18
N VAL A 476 -6.43 -27.02 -4.42
CA VAL A 476 -5.99 -26.66 -3.07
C VAL A 476 -4.49 -26.80 -2.97
N GLU A 477 -3.85 -25.80 -2.40
CA GLU A 477 -2.43 -25.81 -2.07
C GLU A 477 -2.18 -25.29 -0.66
N THR A 478 -1.10 -25.81 -0.02
CA THR A 478 -0.69 -25.38 1.31
C THR A 478 0.39 -24.30 1.18
N VAL A 479 0.07 -23.11 1.67
CA VAL A 479 0.99 -21.96 1.68
C VAL A 479 1.60 -21.85 3.08
N PRO A 480 2.93 -21.82 3.23
CA PRO A 480 3.58 -21.68 4.54
C PRO A 480 3.19 -20.39 5.26
N ALA A 481 3.35 -20.37 6.59
CA ALA A 481 3.13 -19.17 7.41
C ALA A 481 3.94 -17.98 6.91
N GLY A 482 3.35 -16.80 6.84
CA GLY A 482 3.97 -15.55 6.39
C GLY A 482 4.41 -15.53 4.93
N ALA A 483 4.01 -16.52 4.11
CA ALA A 483 4.44 -16.63 2.73
C ALA A 483 3.50 -15.92 1.75
N VAL A 484 4.06 -15.22 0.78
CA VAL A 484 3.36 -14.84 -0.45
C VAL A 484 3.54 -15.97 -1.47
N ALA A 485 2.44 -16.44 -2.05
CA ALA A 485 2.45 -17.52 -3.04
C ALA A 485 1.78 -17.09 -4.34
N THR A 486 2.34 -17.54 -5.45
CA THR A 486 1.82 -17.28 -6.80
C THR A 486 1.52 -18.60 -7.49
N PHE A 487 0.31 -18.72 -8.01
CA PHE A 487 -0.16 -19.86 -8.79
C PHE A 487 -0.36 -19.45 -10.24
N ARG A 488 0.00 -20.33 -11.18
CA ARG A 488 -0.09 -20.08 -12.62
C ARG A 488 -0.64 -21.30 -13.33
N TRP A 489 -1.57 -21.07 -14.25
CA TRP A 489 -2.14 -22.11 -15.09
C TRP A 489 -2.72 -21.51 -16.37
N HIS A 490 -2.98 -22.35 -17.36
CA HIS A 490 -3.71 -21.97 -18.57
C HIS A 490 -5.14 -22.53 -18.47
N ALA A 491 -6.14 -21.70 -18.66
CA ALA A 491 -7.55 -22.11 -18.69
C ALA A 491 -8.35 -21.18 -19.59
N ASP A 492 -8.88 -21.73 -20.68
CA ASP A 492 -9.86 -21.04 -21.54
C ASP A 492 -11.20 -20.99 -20.77
N VAL A 493 -11.55 -19.80 -20.30
CA VAL A 493 -12.84 -19.49 -19.66
C VAL A 493 -13.55 -18.51 -20.58
N ARG A 494 -14.59 -18.98 -21.27
CA ARG A 494 -15.35 -18.17 -22.23
C ARG A 494 -16.76 -17.91 -21.72
N PRO A 495 -17.28 -16.66 -21.89
CA PRO A 495 -18.67 -16.37 -21.64
C PRO A 495 -19.60 -17.27 -22.46
N ALA A 496 -20.69 -17.72 -21.87
CA ALA A 496 -21.75 -18.41 -22.61
C ALA A 496 -22.34 -17.47 -23.68
N ARG A 497 -22.71 -18.03 -24.85
CA ARG A 497 -23.21 -17.22 -25.97
C ARG A 497 -24.59 -16.61 -25.73
N HIS A 498 -25.40 -17.26 -24.90
CA HIS A 498 -26.69 -16.78 -24.42
C HIS A 498 -26.70 -16.99 -22.93
N ASN A 499 -26.72 -15.91 -22.15
CA ASN A 499 -26.65 -15.94 -20.71
C ASN A 499 -27.61 -14.93 -20.09
N HIS A 500 -28.33 -15.35 -19.07
CA HIS A 500 -29.03 -14.46 -18.16
C HIS A 500 -28.21 -14.34 -16.89
N ALA A 501 -28.02 -13.13 -16.41
CA ALA A 501 -27.32 -12.93 -15.15
C ALA A 501 -28.06 -13.62 -13.99
N PRO A 502 -27.34 -14.21 -13.03
CA PRO A 502 -27.97 -14.83 -11.87
C PRO A 502 -28.77 -13.80 -11.06
N ALA A 503 -29.88 -14.22 -10.49
CA ALA A 503 -30.66 -13.43 -9.57
C ALA A 503 -30.23 -13.73 -8.13
N LEU A 504 -29.98 -12.70 -7.32
CA LEU A 504 -29.63 -12.80 -5.91
C LEU A 504 -30.66 -12.07 -5.06
N SER A 505 -31.24 -12.76 -4.08
CA SER A 505 -32.23 -12.16 -3.17
C SER A 505 -31.55 -11.17 -2.21
N ALA A 506 -32.25 -10.08 -1.90
CA ALA A 506 -31.76 -9.10 -0.94
C ALA A 506 -31.53 -9.73 0.44
N VAL A 507 -30.45 -9.34 1.10
CA VAL A 507 -30.16 -9.70 2.49
C VAL A 507 -30.70 -8.60 3.39
N PRO A 508 -31.51 -8.90 4.41
CA PRO A 508 -31.94 -7.88 5.36
C PRO A 508 -30.77 -7.34 6.17
N ASP A 509 -30.96 -6.18 6.81
CA ASP A 509 -29.97 -5.65 7.73
C ASP A 509 -29.65 -6.68 8.83
N LEU A 510 -28.37 -6.95 9.01
CA LEU A 510 -27.88 -7.97 9.94
C LEU A 510 -27.38 -7.31 11.24
N THR A 511 -27.56 -8.03 12.33
CA THR A 511 -26.95 -7.67 13.62
C THR A 511 -26.25 -8.91 14.18
N ALA A 512 -25.00 -8.75 14.56
CA ALA A 512 -24.20 -9.78 15.21
C ALA A 512 -23.58 -9.24 16.50
N ASP A 513 -23.22 -10.13 17.43
CA ASP A 513 -22.34 -9.79 18.54
C ASP A 513 -20.89 -10.10 18.13
N GLN A 514 -19.96 -9.26 18.53
CA GLN A 514 -18.53 -9.44 18.32
C GLN A 514 -18.08 -10.82 18.85
N PHE A 515 -17.29 -11.55 18.10
CA PHE A 515 -16.81 -12.90 18.41
C PHE A 515 -17.89 -13.97 18.55
N THR A 516 -19.14 -13.70 18.17
CA THR A 516 -20.24 -14.66 18.21
C THR A 516 -20.67 -15.00 16.79
N PRO A 517 -20.38 -16.22 16.30
CA PRO A 517 -20.68 -16.57 14.92
C PRO A 517 -22.18 -16.66 14.65
N ILE A 518 -22.62 -16.02 13.58
CA ILE A 518 -23.95 -16.21 12.99
C ILE A 518 -23.82 -16.70 11.54
N GLN A 519 -24.86 -17.38 11.03
CA GLN A 519 -24.90 -17.87 9.66
C GLN A 519 -26.15 -17.39 8.96
N VAL A 520 -25.99 -16.98 7.68
CA VAL A 520 -27.08 -16.54 6.80
C VAL A 520 -26.93 -17.27 5.48
N GLU A 521 -28.01 -17.85 4.97
CA GLU A 521 -28.03 -18.49 3.65
C GLU A 521 -28.36 -17.45 2.58
N LEU A 522 -27.48 -17.28 1.58
CA LEU A 522 -27.75 -16.46 0.41
C LEU A 522 -28.58 -17.25 -0.60
N HIS A 523 -29.68 -16.67 -1.08
CA HIS A 523 -30.56 -17.33 -2.02
C HIS A 523 -30.38 -16.73 -3.41
N ALA A 524 -29.84 -17.53 -4.34
CA ALA A 524 -29.69 -17.16 -5.73
C ALA A 524 -30.33 -18.19 -6.66
N SER A 525 -30.64 -17.77 -7.87
CA SER A 525 -31.14 -18.63 -8.94
C SER A 525 -30.62 -18.15 -10.30
N ASP A 526 -30.50 -19.07 -11.22
CA ASP A 526 -30.11 -18.78 -12.58
C ASP A 526 -31.14 -19.31 -13.58
N ALA A 527 -31.48 -18.51 -14.59
CA ALA A 527 -32.51 -18.87 -15.59
C ALA A 527 -32.01 -19.94 -16.57
N ASP A 528 -30.71 -19.99 -16.82
CA ASP A 528 -30.07 -20.95 -17.70
C ASP A 528 -29.65 -22.22 -16.95
N ARG A 529 -29.74 -22.19 -15.61
CA ARG A 529 -29.34 -23.24 -14.67
C ARG A 529 -27.85 -23.49 -14.66
N ASP A 530 -27.07 -22.42 -14.85
CA ASP A 530 -25.65 -22.46 -14.76
C ASP A 530 -25.19 -22.66 -13.32
N HIS A 531 -23.94 -23.11 -13.16
CA HIS A 531 -23.36 -23.30 -11.85
C HIS A 531 -23.09 -21.95 -11.19
N LEU A 532 -23.65 -21.71 -10.01
CA LEU A 532 -23.46 -20.49 -9.27
C LEU A 532 -22.30 -20.60 -8.28
N THR A 533 -21.49 -19.54 -8.23
CA THR A 533 -20.41 -19.39 -7.28
C THR A 533 -20.60 -18.09 -6.49
N TYR A 534 -20.46 -18.15 -5.17
CA TYR A 534 -20.67 -17.01 -4.28
C TYR A 534 -19.37 -16.48 -3.71
N TYR A 535 -19.27 -15.17 -3.52
CA TYR A 535 -18.11 -14.56 -2.90
C TYR A 535 -18.42 -13.17 -2.32
N SER A 536 -17.46 -12.61 -1.56
CA SER A 536 -17.41 -11.20 -1.18
C SER A 536 -16.02 -10.64 -1.44
N SER A 537 -15.91 -9.45 -2.00
CA SER A 537 -14.64 -8.79 -2.28
C SER A 537 -14.17 -7.86 -1.14
N ASP A 538 -15.11 -7.34 -0.35
CA ASP A 538 -14.86 -6.31 0.67
C ASP A 538 -15.35 -6.75 2.06
N ALA A 539 -15.42 -8.05 2.33
CA ALA A 539 -15.88 -8.56 3.62
C ALA A 539 -14.88 -8.20 4.73
N PRO A 540 -15.35 -7.72 5.89
CA PRO A 540 -14.50 -7.47 7.04
C PRO A 540 -13.94 -8.78 7.61
N ASP A 541 -12.92 -8.66 8.44
CA ASP A 541 -12.28 -9.81 9.09
C ASP A 541 -13.31 -10.64 9.87
N GLY A 542 -13.22 -11.97 9.72
CA GLY A 542 -14.15 -12.92 10.32
C GLY A 542 -15.47 -13.09 9.57
N VAL A 543 -15.67 -12.41 8.41
CA VAL A 543 -16.82 -12.63 7.54
C VAL A 543 -16.39 -13.41 6.29
N THR A 544 -17.04 -14.54 6.05
CA THR A 544 -16.75 -15.42 4.91
C THR A 544 -18.01 -15.89 4.21
N VAL A 545 -17.91 -16.12 2.90
CA VAL A 545 -18.96 -16.70 2.08
C VAL A 545 -18.46 -18.05 1.55
N ASP A 546 -19.23 -19.11 1.80
CA ASP A 546 -18.96 -20.41 1.19
C ASP A 546 -19.31 -20.34 -0.32
N PRO A 547 -18.33 -20.60 -1.22
CA PRO A 547 -18.52 -20.34 -2.64
C PRO A 547 -19.48 -21.32 -3.31
N ASP A 548 -19.69 -22.50 -2.75
CA ASP A 548 -20.52 -23.55 -3.37
C ASP A 548 -21.96 -23.52 -2.86
N THR A 549 -22.16 -23.08 -1.60
CA THR A 549 -23.47 -23.11 -0.94
C THR A 549 -24.09 -21.72 -0.77
N GLY A 550 -23.30 -20.65 -0.85
CA GLY A 550 -23.76 -19.30 -0.52
C GLY A 550 -23.97 -19.06 0.98
N ARG A 551 -23.40 -19.91 1.84
CA ARG A 551 -23.48 -19.70 3.29
C ARG A 551 -22.55 -18.56 3.70
N LEU A 552 -23.14 -17.46 4.16
CA LEU A 552 -22.47 -16.32 4.77
C LEU A 552 -22.26 -16.61 6.26
N THR A 553 -21.03 -16.72 6.71
CA THR A 553 -20.65 -16.87 8.12
C THR A 553 -20.05 -15.56 8.60
N ILE A 554 -20.58 -15.03 9.70
CA ILE A 554 -20.15 -13.77 10.31
C ILE A 554 -19.65 -14.10 11.71
N ASN A 555 -18.35 -13.92 11.95
CA ASN A 555 -17.68 -13.99 13.25
C ASN A 555 -16.79 -12.74 13.38
N ALA A 556 -17.40 -11.57 13.32
CA ALA A 556 -16.68 -10.31 13.22
C ALA A 556 -15.87 -10.00 14.47
N ALA A 557 -14.61 -9.65 14.27
CA ALA A 557 -13.71 -9.18 15.32
C ALA A 557 -13.85 -7.68 15.60
N GLY A 558 -14.17 -6.87 14.58
CA GLY A 558 -14.45 -5.44 14.73
C GLY A 558 -15.90 -5.17 15.13
N SER A 559 -16.16 -4.13 15.91
CA SER A 559 -17.51 -3.67 16.26
C SER A 559 -17.93 -2.45 15.42
N GLY A 560 -19.24 -2.10 15.48
CA GLY A 560 -19.81 -0.97 14.75
C GLY A 560 -20.49 -1.35 13.44
N ILE A 561 -20.69 -0.37 12.57
CA ILE A 561 -21.31 -0.58 11.25
C ILE A 561 -20.26 -1.06 10.26
N GLN A 562 -20.49 -2.23 9.68
CA GLN A 562 -19.61 -2.86 8.71
C GLN A 562 -20.44 -3.17 7.45
N ASN A 563 -20.21 -2.43 6.38
CA ASN A 563 -20.89 -2.64 5.11
C ASN A 563 -19.97 -3.37 4.14
N PHE A 564 -20.50 -4.37 3.45
CA PHE A 564 -19.77 -5.12 2.44
C PHE A 564 -20.72 -5.57 1.33
N THR A 565 -20.19 -6.18 0.28
CA THR A 565 -20.97 -6.65 -0.86
C THR A 565 -20.82 -8.15 -1.00
N VAL A 566 -21.94 -8.85 -1.16
CA VAL A 566 -21.95 -10.26 -1.58
C VAL A 566 -22.31 -10.33 -3.05
N THR A 567 -21.65 -11.24 -3.75
CA THR A 567 -21.79 -11.43 -5.20
C THR A 567 -22.03 -12.90 -5.50
N VAL A 568 -22.92 -13.16 -6.45
CA VAL A 568 -23.08 -14.46 -7.11
C VAL A 568 -22.70 -14.33 -8.57
N THR A 569 -21.97 -15.30 -9.10
CA THR A 569 -21.55 -15.35 -10.52
C THR A 569 -21.85 -16.71 -11.11
N ASP A 570 -22.23 -16.72 -12.38
CA ASP A 570 -22.29 -17.90 -13.25
C ASP A 570 -21.04 -18.01 -14.17
N ASN A 571 -19.99 -17.22 -13.91
CA ASN A 571 -18.74 -17.03 -14.66
C ASN A 571 -18.88 -16.28 -16.01
N THR A 572 -20.09 -15.91 -16.40
CA THR A 572 -20.39 -15.13 -17.60
C THR A 572 -20.95 -13.75 -17.22
N ALA A 573 -21.73 -13.72 -16.16
CA ALA A 573 -22.30 -12.52 -15.56
C ALA A 573 -22.30 -12.66 -14.03
N SER A 574 -22.49 -11.55 -13.32
CA SER A 574 -22.60 -11.56 -11.87
C SER A 574 -23.62 -10.55 -11.37
N THR A 575 -24.20 -10.85 -10.22
CA THR A 575 -25.13 -9.97 -9.51
C THR A 575 -24.59 -9.73 -8.09
N SER A 576 -24.52 -8.47 -7.72
CA SER A 576 -24.02 -8.04 -6.40
C SER A 576 -25.08 -7.29 -5.62
N ILE A 577 -25.12 -7.50 -4.30
CA ILE A 577 -25.98 -6.77 -3.39
C ILE A 577 -25.17 -6.30 -2.18
N PRO A 578 -25.50 -5.10 -1.63
CA PRO A 578 -24.90 -4.65 -0.38
C PRO A 578 -25.47 -5.46 0.81
N VAL A 579 -24.63 -5.67 1.82
CA VAL A 579 -25.01 -6.21 3.12
C VAL A 579 -24.69 -5.16 4.18
N HIS A 580 -25.69 -4.78 4.96
CA HIS A 580 -25.55 -3.86 6.08
C HIS A 580 -25.46 -4.69 7.36
N LEU A 581 -24.28 -4.66 8.00
CA LEU A 581 -24.00 -5.39 9.21
C LEU A 581 -23.72 -4.42 10.36
N THR A 582 -24.46 -4.57 11.47
CA THR A 582 -24.17 -3.90 12.73
C THR A 582 -23.59 -4.92 13.69
N VAL A 583 -22.31 -4.77 14.05
CA VAL A 583 -21.65 -5.62 15.04
C VAL A 583 -21.67 -4.92 16.39
N ARG A 584 -22.42 -5.50 17.33
CA ARG A 584 -22.42 -5.01 18.70
C ARG A 584 -21.13 -5.42 19.40
N PRO A 585 -20.51 -4.52 20.18
CA PRO A 585 -19.31 -4.87 20.95
C PRO A 585 -19.55 -6.11 21.82
N HIS A 586 -18.53 -6.88 22.07
CA HIS A 586 -18.56 -8.01 23.01
C HIS A 586 -19.04 -7.53 24.38
N ALA A 587 -19.98 -8.25 24.98
CA ALA A 587 -20.41 -7.99 26.35
C ALA A 587 -19.55 -8.80 27.30
N ALA A 588 -18.54 -8.19 27.88
CA ALA A 588 -17.60 -8.84 28.77
C ALA A 588 -18.32 -9.39 30.02
N ALA A 589 -18.04 -10.62 30.38
CA ALA A 589 -18.52 -11.23 31.61
C ALA A 589 -17.74 -10.71 32.84
N LEU A 590 -18.32 -10.83 34.02
CA LEU A 590 -17.60 -10.50 35.27
C LEU A 590 -16.33 -11.31 35.40
N GLY A 591 -15.23 -10.66 35.76
CA GLY A 591 -13.89 -11.24 35.88
C GLY A 591 -13.10 -11.28 34.57
N GLU A 592 -13.75 -11.04 33.43
CA GLU A 592 -13.07 -10.93 32.14
C GLU A 592 -12.23 -9.66 32.07
N LEU A 593 -11.05 -9.76 31.45
CA LEU A 593 -10.21 -8.62 31.18
C LEU A 593 -10.71 -7.93 29.90
N ILE A 594 -10.90 -6.63 29.95
CA ILE A 594 -11.35 -5.80 28.82
C ILE A 594 -10.20 -4.86 28.48
N GLU A 595 -9.53 -5.08 27.36
CA GLU A 595 -8.48 -4.20 26.84
C GLU A 595 -9.04 -2.81 26.60
N ALA A 596 -8.28 -1.76 26.91
CA ALA A 596 -8.76 -0.38 26.82
C ALA A 596 -9.08 0.03 25.38
N GLU A 597 -8.35 -0.49 24.42
CA GLU A 597 -8.57 -0.27 22.99
C GLU A 597 -9.79 -1.02 22.42
N SER A 598 -10.37 -1.97 23.18
CA SER A 598 -11.59 -2.71 22.81
C SER A 598 -12.89 -1.96 23.14
N TYR A 599 -12.85 -0.64 23.15
CA TYR A 599 -14.01 0.19 23.50
C TYR A 599 -15.18 0.06 22.50
N ALA A 600 -16.40 0.22 23.01
CA ALA A 600 -17.64 0.26 22.22
C ALA A 600 -17.90 1.65 21.59
N GLY A 601 -17.36 2.71 22.19
CA GLY A 601 -17.45 4.08 21.73
C GLY A 601 -16.47 4.97 22.47
N GLN A 602 -16.17 6.12 21.89
CA GLN A 602 -15.24 7.09 22.45
C GLN A 602 -15.67 8.52 22.14
N SER A 603 -15.16 9.48 22.89
CA SER A 603 -15.24 10.91 22.57
C SER A 603 -14.04 11.68 23.11
N GLY A 604 -13.69 12.72 22.36
CA GLY A 604 -12.61 13.62 22.70
C GLY A 604 -11.26 13.30 22.02
N TRP A 605 -11.16 12.16 21.34
CA TRP A 605 -10.07 11.90 20.42
C TRP A 605 -10.54 12.12 18.97
N THR A 606 -9.63 12.45 18.06
CA THR A 606 -9.98 12.66 16.65
C THR A 606 -10.48 11.35 16.05
N GLU A 607 -11.67 11.36 15.46
CA GLU A 607 -12.26 10.20 14.82
C GLU A 607 -11.36 9.71 13.68
N GLY A 608 -11.10 8.39 13.63
CA GLY A 608 -10.21 7.77 12.66
C GLY A 608 -8.71 7.93 12.97
N SER A 609 -8.33 8.59 14.08
CA SER A 609 -6.95 8.62 14.54
C SER A 609 -6.67 7.44 15.45
N THR A 610 -5.69 6.60 15.09
CA THR A 610 -5.16 5.52 15.94
C THR A 610 -4.04 6.00 16.86
N GLN A 611 -3.71 7.31 16.85
CA GLN A 611 -2.57 7.84 17.61
C GLN A 611 -2.76 7.76 19.13
N PHE A 612 -3.98 7.60 19.62
CA PHE A 612 -4.24 7.44 21.04
C PHE A 612 -4.26 5.98 21.52
N VAL A 613 -4.35 5.02 20.59
CA VAL A 613 -4.05 3.60 20.85
C VAL A 613 -2.57 3.43 20.52
N GLU A 614 -1.77 3.27 21.57
CA GLU A 614 -0.32 3.22 21.47
C GLU A 614 0.17 1.77 21.43
N ASN A 615 1.18 1.48 20.62
CA ASN A 615 1.83 0.16 20.61
C ASN A 615 2.87 0.13 21.73
N VAL A 616 2.53 -0.53 22.85
CA VAL A 616 3.33 -0.57 24.06
C VAL A 616 3.54 -2.03 24.48
N PRO A 617 4.70 -2.64 24.22
CA PRO A 617 4.95 -4.05 24.56
C PRO A 617 4.78 -4.43 26.03
N ALA A 618 4.80 -3.45 26.96
CA ALA A 618 4.58 -3.67 28.38
C ALA A 618 3.08 -3.68 28.78
N ALA A 619 2.19 -3.25 27.89
CA ALA A 619 0.74 -3.30 28.08
C ALA A 619 0.19 -4.71 27.82
N SER A 620 -0.98 -4.99 28.37
CA SER A 620 -1.77 -6.18 28.03
C SER A 620 -2.14 -6.11 26.56
N GLY A 621 -2.15 -7.22 25.85
CA GLY A 621 -2.41 -7.21 24.39
C GLY A 621 -1.37 -6.46 23.56
N GLY A 622 -0.39 -5.78 24.18
CA GLY A 622 0.64 -4.97 23.49
C GLY A 622 0.22 -3.55 23.13
N HIS A 623 -0.97 -3.10 23.59
CA HIS A 623 -1.52 -1.79 23.31
C HIS A 623 -2.08 -1.15 24.59
N ASP A 624 -2.15 0.18 24.62
CA ASP A 624 -2.88 0.94 25.62
C ASP A 624 -3.60 2.14 24.99
N VAL A 625 -4.43 2.81 25.78
CA VAL A 625 -5.06 4.08 25.41
C VAL A 625 -4.35 5.22 26.13
N GLY A 626 -3.58 5.99 25.37
CA GLY A 626 -2.85 7.17 25.83
C GLY A 626 -3.55 8.49 25.55
N TYR A 627 -2.82 9.57 25.74
CA TYR A 627 -3.29 10.95 25.48
C TYR A 627 -4.61 11.28 26.19
N THR A 628 -4.84 10.75 27.38
CA THR A 628 -6.05 11.07 28.15
C THR A 628 -6.09 12.55 28.54
N ALA A 629 -7.28 13.14 28.55
CA ALA A 629 -7.52 14.52 28.95
C ALA A 629 -8.90 14.64 29.60
N ALA A 630 -9.12 15.67 30.39
CA ALA A 630 -10.41 15.94 31.01
C ALA A 630 -11.53 16.02 29.96
N GLY A 631 -12.65 15.35 30.22
CA GLY A 631 -13.80 15.28 29.34
C GLY A 631 -13.77 14.17 28.28
N ARG A 632 -12.65 13.47 28.09
CA ARG A 632 -12.57 12.30 27.22
C ARG A 632 -13.18 11.07 27.87
N TRP A 633 -13.76 10.18 27.07
CA TRP A 633 -14.36 8.97 27.61
C TRP A 633 -14.33 7.81 26.62
N LEU A 634 -14.35 6.58 27.19
CA LEU A 634 -14.51 5.32 26.51
C LEU A 634 -15.72 4.57 27.06
N THR A 635 -16.47 3.86 26.26
CA THR A 635 -17.55 2.98 26.71
C THR A 635 -17.24 1.52 26.46
N TYR A 636 -17.67 0.67 27.38
CA TYR A 636 -17.51 -0.78 27.28
C TYR A 636 -18.83 -1.46 27.57
N ARG A 637 -19.11 -2.55 26.88
CA ARG A 637 -20.31 -3.37 27.09
C ARG A 637 -19.98 -4.49 28.07
N VAL A 638 -20.74 -4.60 29.13
CA VAL A 638 -20.56 -5.61 30.19
C VAL A 638 -21.87 -6.34 30.45
N ASN A 639 -21.77 -7.63 30.75
CA ASN A 639 -22.92 -8.47 31.16
C ASN A 639 -22.80 -8.80 32.65
N VAL A 640 -23.71 -8.24 33.44
CA VAL A 640 -23.74 -8.37 34.89
C VAL A 640 -24.85 -9.32 35.29
N PRO A 641 -24.56 -10.51 35.82
CA PRO A 641 -25.57 -11.54 36.10
C PRO A 641 -26.58 -11.17 37.20
N ALA A 642 -26.19 -10.33 38.13
CA ALA A 642 -27.06 -9.85 39.22
C ALA A 642 -26.70 -8.41 39.60
N ALA A 643 -27.71 -7.60 39.98
CA ALA A 643 -27.43 -6.28 40.52
C ALA A 643 -26.66 -6.41 41.84
N GLY A 644 -25.59 -5.63 42.00
CA GLY A 644 -24.75 -5.74 43.19
C GLY A 644 -23.55 -4.79 43.18
N ARG A 645 -22.76 -4.95 44.22
CA ARG A 645 -21.50 -4.21 44.38
C ARG A 645 -20.35 -5.09 43.97
N TYR A 646 -19.52 -4.59 43.08
CA TYR A 646 -18.39 -5.26 42.44
C TYR A 646 -17.10 -4.48 42.66
N ASP A 647 -15.96 -5.06 42.35
CA ASP A 647 -14.66 -4.42 42.33
C ASP A 647 -14.31 -4.03 40.89
N LEU A 648 -14.07 -2.75 40.64
CA LEU A 648 -13.51 -2.21 39.40
C LEU A 648 -11.99 -2.15 39.54
N GLU A 649 -11.27 -2.88 38.73
CA GLU A 649 -9.84 -2.77 38.52
C GLU A 649 -9.58 -1.99 37.23
N LEU A 650 -8.74 -0.96 37.29
CA LEU A 650 -8.14 -0.28 36.13
C LEU A 650 -6.63 -0.46 36.21
N ARG A 651 -6.00 -0.89 35.12
CA ARG A 651 -4.55 -0.90 35.01
C ARG A 651 -4.09 0.35 34.27
N VAL A 652 -3.31 1.17 34.95
CA VAL A 652 -2.97 2.54 34.47
C VAL A 652 -1.47 2.80 34.54
N ALA A 653 -0.97 3.69 33.67
CA ALA A 653 0.37 4.24 33.73
C ALA A 653 0.30 5.77 33.80
N ASN A 654 1.16 6.38 34.60
CA ASN A 654 1.25 7.83 34.77
C ASN A 654 2.71 8.23 34.97
N GLY A 655 3.29 8.87 33.98
CA GLY A 655 4.66 9.38 33.97
C GLY A 655 4.75 10.89 34.21
N SER A 656 3.69 11.53 34.72
CA SER A 656 3.66 13.00 34.90
C SER A 656 4.47 13.50 36.11
N GLY A 657 4.95 12.59 37.00
CA GLY A 657 5.65 12.92 38.22
C GLY A 657 4.74 13.35 39.38
N ALA A 658 3.41 13.18 39.23
CA ALA A 658 2.43 13.47 40.27
C ALA A 658 1.21 12.56 40.16
N ALA A 659 0.64 12.16 41.30
CA ALA A 659 -0.62 11.42 41.32
C ALA A 659 -1.79 12.33 40.90
N ALA A 660 -2.76 11.75 40.18
CA ALA A 660 -4.00 12.42 39.77
C ALA A 660 -5.17 11.92 40.61
N PRO A 661 -5.61 12.69 41.61
CA PRO A 661 -6.73 12.30 42.48
C PRO A 661 -8.05 12.36 41.71
N ASN A 662 -8.89 11.35 41.91
CA ASN A 662 -10.21 11.24 41.26
C ASN A 662 -10.15 11.41 39.73
N ALA A 663 -9.11 10.86 39.10
CA ALA A 663 -8.82 11.09 37.69
C ALA A 663 -9.83 10.43 36.75
N VAL A 664 -10.44 9.32 37.17
CA VAL A 664 -11.37 8.53 36.38
C VAL A 664 -12.66 8.31 37.12
N SER A 665 -13.81 8.47 36.45
CA SER A 665 -15.10 8.01 36.96
C SER A 665 -15.68 6.92 36.06
N LEU A 666 -16.28 5.90 36.66
CA LEU A 666 -17.13 4.96 35.94
C LEU A 666 -18.58 5.48 36.00
N ARG A 667 -19.20 5.62 34.84
CA ARG A 667 -20.57 6.16 34.73
C ARG A 667 -21.48 5.16 34.00
N ASP A 668 -22.76 5.17 34.32
CA ASP A 668 -23.77 4.42 33.60
C ASP A 668 -24.28 5.19 32.35
N ALA A 669 -25.20 4.59 31.60
CA ALA A 669 -25.81 5.21 30.42
C ALA A 669 -26.61 6.49 30.72
N ALA A 670 -27.01 6.73 31.97
CA ALA A 670 -27.65 7.95 32.43
C ALA A 670 -26.70 9.02 33.00
N GLU A 671 -25.38 8.85 32.73
CA GLU A 671 -24.28 9.72 33.22
C GLU A 671 -24.12 9.73 34.75
N LYS A 672 -24.74 8.79 35.46
CA LYS A 672 -24.58 8.69 36.91
C LYS A 672 -23.24 8.01 37.23
N THR A 673 -22.43 8.66 38.05
CA THR A 673 -21.17 8.10 38.55
C THR A 673 -21.43 6.97 39.52
N SER A 674 -20.90 5.79 39.24
CA SER A 674 -20.98 4.58 40.08
C SER A 674 -19.67 4.27 40.81
N ALA A 675 -18.53 4.76 40.31
CA ALA A 675 -17.22 4.67 40.96
C ALA A 675 -16.33 5.86 40.57
N THR A 676 -15.34 6.16 41.43
CA THR A 676 -14.27 7.14 41.15
C THR A 676 -12.93 6.56 41.54
N VAL A 677 -11.93 6.72 40.70
CA VAL A 677 -10.59 6.13 40.84
C VAL A 677 -9.54 7.24 40.76
N SER A 678 -8.57 7.18 41.66
CA SER A 678 -7.36 8.01 41.63
C SER A 678 -6.24 7.26 40.91
N VAL A 679 -5.49 7.95 40.07
CA VAL A 679 -4.35 7.37 39.35
C VAL A 679 -3.07 7.79 40.04
N PRO A 680 -2.23 6.88 40.57
CA PRO A 680 -0.97 7.18 41.20
C PRO A 680 0.06 7.66 40.14
N ASP A 681 1.14 8.32 40.60
CA ASP A 681 2.35 8.43 39.81
C ASP A 681 3.00 7.02 39.74
N THR A 682 3.13 6.46 38.57
CA THR A 682 3.73 5.12 38.38
C THR A 682 5.20 5.20 37.98
N GLY A 683 5.75 6.42 37.81
CA GLY A 683 7.14 6.65 37.43
C GLY A 683 7.45 6.50 35.95
N GLY A 684 6.43 6.34 35.10
CA GLY A 684 6.61 6.23 33.63
C GLY A 684 5.33 5.94 32.89
N TRP A 685 5.28 6.34 31.61
CA TRP A 685 4.12 6.14 30.72
C TRP A 685 3.91 4.68 30.29
N THR A 686 4.90 3.81 30.51
CA THR A 686 4.86 2.37 30.23
C THR A 686 5.04 1.51 31.48
N THR A 687 4.97 2.14 32.68
CA THR A 687 5.03 1.46 33.98
C THR A 687 3.62 1.40 34.54
N TYR A 688 3.01 0.22 34.50
CA TYR A 688 1.60 0.06 34.87
C TYR A 688 1.41 -0.37 36.31
N GLN A 689 0.33 0.11 36.90
CA GLN A 689 -0.16 -0.29 38.22
C GLN A 689 -1.68 -0.48 38.18
N SER A 690 -2.19 -1.54 38.84
CA SER A 690 -3.62 -1.72 39.04
C SER A 690 -4.12 -0.83 40.18
N VAL A 691 -5.25 -0.15 39.95
CA VAL A 691 -5.99 0.64 40.92
C VAL A 691 -7.41 0.12 41.01
N HIS A 692 -8.00 0.12 42.20
CA HIS A 692 -9.26 -0.50 42.49
C HIS A 692 -10.29 0.47 43.08
N ALA A 693 -11.57 0.28 42.78
CA ALA A 693 -12.67 0.97 43.41
C ALA A 693 -13.93 0.09 43.41
N PRO A 694 -14.75 0.18 44.50
CA PRO A 694 -16.04 -0.45 44.51
C PRO A 694 -17.00 0.24 43.52
N VAL A 695 -17.78 -0.57 42.75
CA VAL A 695 -18.75 -0.10 41.77
C VAL A 695 -20.10 -0.79 41.98
N ASP A 696 -21.18 -0.04 41.98
CA ASP A 696 -22.53 -0.57 42.02
C ASP A 696 -23.09 -0.68 40.57
N LEU A 697 -23.46 -1.90 40.15
CA LEU A 697 -23.95 -2.17 38.79
C LEU A 697 -25.35 -2.80 38.86
N ALA A 698 -26.16 -2.50 37.87
CA ALA A 698 -27.42 -3.16 37.62
C ALA A 698 -27.21 -4.55 37.01
N ALA A 699 -28.21 -5.43 37.08
CA ALA A 699 -28.17 -6.71 36.38
C ALA A 699 -28.45 -6.51 34.86
N GLY A 700 -27.82 -7.37 34.04
CA GLY A 700 -28.07 -7.44 32.61
C GLY A 700 -26.90 -6.87 31.78
N ASP A 701 -27.14 -6.85 30.49
CA ASP A 701 -26.26 -6.28 29.48
C ASP A 701 -26.35 -4.75 29.51
N GLN A 702 -25.24 -4.07 29.71
CA GLN A 702 -25.20 -2.62 29.85
C GLN A 702 -23.87 -2.02 29.35
N LEU A 703 -23.92 -0.74 29.01
CA LEU A 703 -22.74 0.07 28.71
C LEU A 703 -22.27 0.75 30.00
N VAL A 704 -20.97 0.61 30.29
CA VAL A 704 -20.27 1.40 31.31
C VAL A 704 -19.34 2.37 30.64
N LYS A 705 -19.25 3.58 31.16
CA LYS A 705 -18.42 4.66 30.61
C LYS A 705 -17.26 4.96 31.56
N VAL A 706 -16.05 4.76 31.07
CA VAL A 706 -14.81 5.23 31.71
C VAL A 706 -14.60 6.67 31.26
N PHE A 707 -14.83 7.61 32.16
CA PHE A 707 -14.76 9.05 31.90
C PHE A 707 -13.51 9.65 32.56
N CYS A 708 -12.71 10.38 31.81
CA CYS A 708 -11.54 11.07 32.31
C CYS A 708 -11.95 12.41 32.96
N GLU A 709 -11.95 12.46 34.27
CA GLU A 709 -12.18 13.71 35.03
C GLU A 709 -10.95 14.65 34.93
N THR A 710 -9.78 14.05 34.83
CA THR A 710 -8.51 14.72 34.50
C THR A 710 -7.85 13.99 33.32
N GLY A 711 -6.63 14.32 33.03
CA GLY A 711 -5.82 13.62 32.02
C GLY A 711 -4.47 13.21 32.58
N ASN A 712 -3.52 13.00 31.68
CA ASN A 712 -2.13 12.63 31.97
C ASN A 712 -2.00 11.24 32.62
N PHE A 713 -2.70 10.25 32.05
CA PHE A 713 -2.47 8.84 32.33
C PHE A 713 -2.77 8.01 31.08
N ASN A 714 -2.21 6.80 31.01
CA ASN A 714 -2.56 5.79 30.02
C ASN A 714 -3.42 4.72 30.70
N LEU A 715 -4.38 4.17 29.97
CA LEU A 715 -5.25 3.08 30.39
C LEU A 715 -4.91 1.83 29.57
N ASP A 716 -4.55 0.74 30.24
CA ASP A 716 -4.18 -0.54 29.65
C ASP A 716 -5.40 -1.47 29.54
N TYR A 717 -6.05 -1.77 30.66
CA TYR A 717 -7.28 -2.55 30.69
C TYR A 717 -8.19 -2.17 31.85
N LEU A 718 -9.41 -2.67 31.80
CA LEU A 718 -10.32 -2.70 32.92
C LEU A 718 -10.82 -4.12 33.18
N ARG A 719 -11.20 -4.40 34.45
CA ARG A 719 -11.84 -5.63 34.86
C ARG A 719 -12.87 -5.32 35.94
N ILE A 720 -14.02 -5.99 35.90
CA ILE A 720 -15.07 -5.88 36.92
C ILE A 720 -15.31 -7.25 37.50
N SER A 721 -15.11 -7.45 38.80
CA SER A 721 -15.20 -8.76 39.46
C SER A 721 -15.99 -8.74 40.75
#